data_9e71158ea60d2056bed8621f26372dfd
#
_entry.id   9e71158ea60d2056bed8621f26372dfd
#
_cell.length_a   1.000
_cell.length_b   1.000
_cell.length_c   1.000
_cell.angle_alpha   90.00
_cell.angle_beta   90.00
_cell.angle_gamma   90.00
#
_symmetry.space_group_name_H-M   'P 1'
#
loop_
_entity.id
_entity.type
_entity.pdbx_description
1 polymer ?
#
loop_
_entity_poly.entity_id
_entity_poly.type
_entity_poly.pdbx_seq_one_letter_code
_entity_poly.pdbx_strand_id
1 'polypeptide(L)'
;MRFHLALFLLLASVQANLSQDIEHGSLLVDGAQTKAETGDNFICATIDWWPHDKCDYNHCPWGYSSVVNLDLSRPFLAKAIQELKPLRIRLGGSLQDQVIYDVGSLKSPCHPLQKIEGGLFGFSKGCLHMKRWDELNQFFNETGAIVTFGLNALHGKHQISHNVWEGAWDPTNAYDFIKYTVSKGYKIDSWELGNELSGKGIGASVGVAQYGKDLIKLKQILGTLYENSNFKPSLVAPGGFYERQWYDRLLQVSGSGIINVLTHHLYNLGPEPLVQIINVQKRLRIIVLAEDHINDAGKIEQLVSEKRILLKERRMNTKVKFFVARIINLLNRGKVVFGFKHSLQEILMLTLQSKILLKEMKRQAFPTHKRHVLAAPHLLDYLHSHRKIVMLIMNGSDEHLERKILDPERLSRVKSIFGNLSETIQTYGPWASAWVGEAGGAYNSGGNHVSNTFLNTFWYLDQLGIASSYNTKVYCRQTLIGGNYGLLNTTTLTPNPDYYRQVLAVSSDVSSPFLRAYAHCSKDRVGVTLLLINLSNETRFTLTIRNPVSASIENEVATNIHKENSFFDKLKKTFSWVGTKGSEVTFREEYHLTPKDGYLKSQTMVLNGIPLELTDQGDLPELDPVSSNVRSPIYITPLSIAFIVYPNFDAPACATQRKH
;
A
#
# COMPACT_ATOMS: atom_id res chain seq x y z
N MET A 1 -36.41 -28.47 40.18
CA MET A 1 -36.65 -27.71 38.93
C MET A 1 -36.65 -26.19 39.10
N ARG A 2 -37.32 -25.63 40.11
CA ARG A 2 -37.34 -24.14 40.32
C ARG A 2 -35.98 -23.52 40.69
N PHE A 3 -35.12 -24.23 41.40
CA PHE A 3 -33.77 -23.73 41.81
C PHE A 3 -32.77 -23.68 40.66
N HIS A 4 -32.84 -24.62 39.74
CA HIS A 4 -31.99 -24.64 38.55
C HIS A 4 -32.38 -23.57 37.52
N LEU A 5 -33.66 -23.22 37.43
CA LEU A 5 -34.15 -22.15 36.55
C LEU A 5 -33.73 -20.77 37.06
N ALA A 6 -33.75 -20.56 38.42
CA ALA A 6 -33.28 -19.32 39.05
C ALA A 6 -31.76 -19.14 38.87
N LEU A 7 -31.00 -20.23 38.98
CA LEU A 7 -29.52 -20.19 38.76
C LEU A 7 -29.19 -19.95 37.30
N PHE A 8 -29.96 -20.50 36.38
CA PHE A 8 -29.79 -20.25 34.92
C PHE A 8 -30.16 -18.82 34.55
N LEU A 9 -31.19 -18.24 35.17
CA LEU A 9 -31.57 -16.83 34.98
C LEU A 9 -30.57 -15.87 35.65
N LEU A 10 -29.95 -16.25 36.75
CA LEU A 10 -28.88 -15.48 37.38
C LEU A 10 -27.59 -15.55 36.57
N LEU A 11 -27.26 -16.69 35.97
CA LEU A 11 -26.12 -16.83 35.06
C LEU A 11 -26.36 -16.15 33.70
N ALA A 12 -27.61 -16.09 33.22
CA ALA A 12 -27.99 -15.36 32.02
C ALA A 12 -28.03 -13.83 32.23
N SER A 13 -28.15 -13.36 33.50
CA SER A 13 -28.10 -11.95 33.84
C SER A 13 -26.67 -11.42 34.13
N VAL A 14 -25.67 -12.29 34.19
CA VAL A 14 -24.28 -11.89 34.05
C VAL A 14 -24.04 -11.63 32.55
N GLN A 15 -24.61 -10.54 32.03
CA GLN A 15 -24.02 -9.87 30.88
C GLN A 15 -22.55 -9.66 31.31
N ALA A 16 -21.66 -10.38 30.66
CA ALA A 16 -20.27 -10.01 30.66
C ALA A 16 -20.25 -8.57 30.12
N ASN A 17 -20.25 -7.60 31.00
CA ASN A 17 -19.73 -6.28 30.69
C ASN A 17 -18.27 -6.56 30.30
N LEU A 18 -18.02 -6.82 29.02
CA LEU A 18 -16.74 -6.64 28.41
C LEU A 18 -16.45 -5.15 28.64
N SER A 19 -15.74 -4.84 29.73
CA SER A 19 -15.28 -3.48 29.96
C SER A 19 -14.40 -3.17 28.78
N GLN A 20 -14.89 -2.31 27.92
CA GLN A 20 -14.16 -1.82 26.77
C GLN A 20 -12.95 -1.08 27.34
N ASP A 21 -11.74 -1.54 27.04
CA ASP A 21 -10.52 -0.85 27.49
C ASP A 21 -10.52 0.57 26.96
N ILE A 22 -10.42 1.55 27.88
CA ILE A 22 -10.38 2.96 27.52
C ILE A 22 -8.95 3.45 27.72
N GLU A 23 -8.29 3.87 26.66
CA GLU A 23 -6.99 4.51 26.69
C GLU A 23 -7.13 6.02 26.50
N HIS A 24 -6.56 6.79 27.42
CA HIS A 24 -6.54 8.24 27.37
C HIS A 24 -5.20 8.74 26.86
N GLY A 25 -5.21 9.77 26.02
CA GLY A 25 -4.00 10.35 25.49
C GLY A 25 -4.16 11.77 24.98
N SER A 26 -3.04 12.38 24.59
CA SER A 26 -3.03 13.66 23.92
C SER A 26 -2.27 13.58 22.59
N LEU A 27 -2.72 14.34 21.61
CA LEU A 27 -2.05 14.53 20.36
C LEU A 27 -1.45 15.94 20.33
N LEU A 28 -0.15 16.00 20.04
CA LEU A 28 0.56 17.26 19.85
C LEU A 28 0.57 17.59 18.36
N VAL A 29 -0.07 18.68 17.98
CA VAL A 29 -0.09 19.19 16.61
C VAL A 29 0.73 20.47 16.57
N ASP A 30 1.95 20.38 16.02
CA ASP A 30 2.82 21.55 15.86
C ASP A 30 2.42 22.35 14.61
N GLY A 31 1.72 23.47 14.82
CA GLY A 31 1.32 24.37 13.74
C GLY A 31 2.44 25.28 13.21
N ALA A 32 3.61 25.30 13.87
CA ALA A 32 4.73 26.17 13.46
C ALA A 32 5.59 25.57 12.36
N GLN A 33 5.62 24.24 12.22
CA GLN A 33 6.53 23.55 11.31
C GLN A 33 5.81 22.54 10.43
N THR A 34 6.11 22.55 9.13
CA THR A 34 5.75 21.46 8.21
C THR A 34 6.80 20.37 8.29
N LYS A 35 6.38 19.14 8.47
CA LYS A 35 7.27 17.97 8.43
C LYS A 35 7.63 17.57 7.00
N ALA A 36 6.66 17.70 6.10
CA ALA A 36 6.78 17.32 4.70
C ALA A 36 5.65 18.00 3.89
N GLU A 37 5.81 18.05 2.57
CA GLU A 37 4.82 18.58 1.64
C GLU A 37 4.39 17.52 0.65
N THR A 38 3.09 17.37 0.44
CA THR A 38 2.52 16.63 -0.68
C THR A 38 2.36 17.53 -1.91
N GLY A 39 2.22 16.95 -3.10
CA GLY A 39 1.83 17.72 -4.28
C GLY A 39 0.35 18.12 -4.24
N ASP A 40 -0.02 19.14 -5.00
CA ASP A 40 -1.44 19.55 -5.15
C ASP A 40 -2.32 18.42 -5.69
N ASN A 41 -1.72 17.52 -6.46
CA ASN A 41 -2.34 16.35 -7.06
C ASN A 41 -1.85 15.07 -6.37
N PHE A 42 -1.81 15.06 -5.04
CA PHE A 42 -1.31 13.94 -4.24
C PHE A 42 -2.08 12.65 -4.50
N ILE A 43 -3.40 12.74 -4.67
CA ILE A 43 -4.24 11.58 -4.96
C ILE A 43 -4.16 11.24 -6.43
N CYS A 44 -3.84 9.98 -6.66
CA CYS A 44 -3.72 9.36 -7.96
C CYS A 44 -4.37 7.97 -7.94
N ALA A 45 -4.92 7.56 -9.07
CA ALA A 45 -5.37 6.20 -9.29
C ALA A 45 -4.88 5.68 -10.64
N THR A 46 -4.67 4.36 -10.75
CA THR A 46 -4.23 3.73 -12.00
C THR A 46 -5.42 3.27 -12.84
N ILE A 47 -5.24 3.21 -14.15
CA ILE A 47 -6.07 2.44 -15.08
C ILE A 47 -5.12 1.53 -15.85
N ASP A 48 -5.38 0.23 -15.77
CA ASP A 48 -4.53 -0.81 -16.35
C ASP A 48 -4.90 -1.16 -17.79
N TRP A 49 -4.07 -2.04 -18.39
CA TRP A 49 -4.29 -2.60 -19.73
C TRP A 49 -4.92 -4.00 -19.70
N TRP A 50 -5.28 -4.54 -18.51
CA TRP A 50 -5.75 -5.92 -18.40
C TRP A 50 -7.03 -6.15 -19.21
N PRO A 51 -7.07 -7.17 -20.09
CA PRO A 51 -8.29 -7.59 -20.77
C PRO A 51 -9.32 -8.16 -19.78
N HIS A 52 -10.58 -8.21 -20.20
CA HIS A 52 -11.70 -8.68 -19.38
C HIS A 52 -11.58 -10.13 -18.90
N ASP A 53 -10.80 -10.95 -19.62
CA ASP A 53 -10.54 -12.36 -19.31
C ASP A 53 -9.26 -12.57 -18.46
N LYS A 54 -8.69 -11.50 -17.90
CA LYS A 54 -7.65 -11.57 -16.87
C LYS A 54 -8.27 -12.10 -15.56
N CYS A 55 -7.87 -13.33 -15.23
CA CYS A 55 -8.38 -14.01 -14.03
C CYS A 55 -7.24 -14.37 -13.09
N ASP A 56 -7.48 -14.20 -11.78
CA ASP A 56 -6.64 -14.68 -10.69
C ASP A 56 -7.49 -15.54 -9.76
N TYR A 57 -7.00 -16.72 -9.36
CA TYR A 57 -7.69 -17.64 -8.43
C TYR A 57 -9.13 -17.98 -8.84
N ASN A 58 -9.37 -18.25 -10.13
CA ASN A 58 -10.68 -18.52 -10.74
C ASN A 58 -11.69 -17.35 -10.66
N HIS A 59 -11.22 -16.13 -10.39
CA HIS A 59 -12.01 -14.91 -10.46
C HIS A 59 -11.43 -13.97 -11.51
N CYS A 60 -12.29 -13.31 -12.29
CA CYS A 60 -11.91 -12.37 -13.35
C CYS A 60 -12.40 -10.96 -12.99
N PRO A 61 -11.80 -10.29 -12.00
CA PRO A 61 -12.36 -9.07 -11.42
C PRO A 61 -12.08 -7.81 -12.24
N TRP A 62 -11.39 -7.94 -13.38
CA TRP A 62 -11.04 -6.79 -14.21
C TRP A 62 -12.18 -6.33 -15.10
N GLY A 63 -12.96 -7.23 -15.69
CA GLY A 63 -14.08 -6.87 -16.54
C GLY A 63 -13.68 -5.88 -17.66
N TYR A 64 -14.55 -4.93 -17.97
CA TYR A 64 -14.29 -3.87 -18.95
C TYR A 64 -13.75 -2.60 -18.28
N SER A 65 -12.60 -2.71 -17.63
CA SER A 65 -11.98 -1.62 -16.87
C SER A 65 -10.66 -1.13 -17.45
N SER A 66 -10.22 -1.67 -18.58
CA SER A 66 -8.91 -1.35 -19.12
C SER A 66 -8.91 -0.07 -19.97
N VAL A 67 -7.72 0.49 -20.19
CA VAL A 67 -7.49 1.64 -21.06
C VAL A 67 -8.21 1.49 -22.41
N VAL A 68 -8.23 0.26 -22.97
CA VAL A 68 -8.77 0.01 -24.32
C VAL A 68 -10.28 -0.26 -24.34
N ASN A 69 -10.91 -0.64 -23.22
CA ASN A 69 -12.29 -1.11 -23.23
C ASN A 69 -13.22 -0.47 -22.17
N LEU A 70 -12.69 0.39 -21.29
CA LEU A 70 -13.50 1.10 -20.31
C LEU A 70 -14.54 1.99 -21.00
N ASP A 71 -15.80 1.85 -20.62
CA ASP A 71 -16.89 2.66 -21.16
C ASP A 71 -16.85 4.09 -20.57
N LEU A 72 -16.33 5.01 -21.34
CA LEU A 72 -16.17 6.41 -20.97
C LEU A 72 -17.49 7.20 -21.04
N SER A 73 -18.54 6.64 -21.67
CA SER A 73 -19.84 7.29 -21.78
C SER A 73 -20.68 7.24 -20.49
N ARG A 74 -20.21 6.46 -19.50
CA ARG A 74 -20.89 6.30 -18.21
C ARG A 74 -20.80 7.58 -17.37
N PRO A 75 -21.90 8.31 -17.11
CA PRO A 75 -21.88 9.58 -16.37
C PRO A 75 -21.26 9.45 -14.97
N PHE A 76 -21.48 8.30 -14.33
CA PHE A 76 -20.91 7.97 -13.03
C PHE A 76 -19.41 8.00 -12.97
N LEU A 77 -18.73 7.49 -14.00
CA LEU A 77 -17.27 7.49 -14.07
C LEU A 77 -16.73 8.92 -14.12
N ALA A 78 -17.32 9.76 -14.98
CA ALA A 78 -16.94 11.16 -15.09
C ALA A 78 -17.15 11.89 -13.75
N LYS A 79 -18.31 11.71 -13.12
CA LYS A 79 -18.64 12.33 -11.84
C LYS A 79 -17.69 11.88 -10.72
N ALA A 80 -17.39 10.59 -10.62
CA ALA A 80 -16.44 10.07 -9.62
C ALA A 80 -15.05 10.70 -9.77
N ILE A 81 -14.57 10.92 -10.98
CA ILE A 81 -13.29 11.62 -11.20
C ILE A 81 -13.38 13.08 -10.83
N GLN A 82 -14.49 13.76 -11.17
CA GLN A 82 -14.70 15.16 -10.88
C GLN A 82 -14.78 15.45 -9.38
N GLU A 83 -15.38 14.58 -8.59
CA GLU A 83 -15.47 14.71 -7.12
C GLU A 83 -14.10 14.58 -6.43
N LEU A 84 -13.15 13.85 -7.03
CA LEU A 84 -11.78 13.75 -6.55
C LEU A 84 -10.85 14.83 -7.14
N LYS A 85 -11.40 15.83 -7.84
CA LYS A 85 -10.62 16.85 -8.56
C LYS A 85 -9.74 17.69 -7.59
N PRO A 86 -8.47 17.87 -7.93
CA PRO A 86 -7.76 17.32 -9.08
C PRO A 86 -7.32 15.88 -8.84
N LEU A 87 -7.78 14.94 -9.68
CA LEU A 87 -7.35 13.54 -9.66
C LEU A 87 -6.27 13.31 -10.73
N ARG A 88 -5.14 12.73 -10.32
CA ARG A 88 -4.18 12.19 -11.26
C ARG A 88 -4.59 10.78 -11.67
N ILE A 89 -4.50 10.47 -12.96
CA ILE A 89 -4.73 9.12 -13.49
C ILE A 89 -3.43 8.65 -14.16
N ARG A 90 -2.89 7.54 -13.65
CA ARG A 90 -1.76 6.84 -14.28
C ARG A 90 -2.31 5.75 -15.20
N LEU A 91 -2.12 5.91 -16.51
CA LEU A 91 -2.37 4.87 -17.49
C LEU A 91 -1.12 4.00 -17.60
N GLY A 92 -1.18 2.77 -17.07
CA GLY A 92 0.02 1.95 -16.97
C GLY A 92 -0.26 0.52 -16.52
N GLY A 93 0.74 -0.11 -15.92
CA GLY A 93 0.64 -1.46 -15.37
C GLY A 93 1.33 -2.53 -16.21
N SER A 94 1.20 -3.79 -15.79
CA SER A 94 2.02 -4.92 -16.25
C SER A 94 2.02 -5.14 -17.77
N LEU A 95 0.93 -4.81 -18.47
CA LEU A 95 0.86 -5.02 -19.91
C LEU A 95 1.30 -3.81 -20.76
N GLN A 96 1.63 -2.65 -20.15
CA GLN A 96 2.07 -1.47 -20.93
C GLN A 96 3.29 -1.76 -21.80
N ASP A 97 4.21 -2.63 -21.34
CA ASP A 97 5.42 -2.99 -22.07
C ASP A 97 5.19 -3.98 -23.23
N GLN A 98 3.93 -4.30 -23.50
CA GLN A 98 3.48 -5.10 -24.65
C GLN A 98 2.60 -4.32 -25.62
N VAL A 99 2.27 -3.07 -25.31
CA VAL A 99 1.39 -2.22 -26.14
C VAL A 99 2.21 -1.42 -27.12
N ILE A 100 1.80 -1.44 -28.40
CA ILE A 100 2.24 -0.52 -29.44
C ILE A 100 1.13 0.49 -29.74
N TYR A 101 1.46 1.59 -30.39
CA TYR A 101 0.53 2.67 -30.70
C TYR A 101 0.26 2.66 -32.21
N ASP A 102 -1.03 2.70 -32.61
CA ASP A 102 -1.47 2.63 -34.01
C ASP A 102 -1.26 3.98 -34.73
N VAL A 103 0.00 4.37 -34.84
CA VAL A 103 0.44 5.63 -35.45
C VAL A 103 1.77 5.44 -36.16
N GLY A 104 1.98 6.20 -37.23
CA GLY A 104 3.18 6.06 -38.04
C GLY A 104 3.18 4.78 -38.89
N SER A 105 4.37 4.30 -39.20
CA SER A 105 4.53 3.07 -40.01
C SER A 105 4.69 1.85 -39.10
N LEU A 106 3.62 1.11 -38.90
CA LEU A 106 3.66 -0.14 -38.14
C LEU A 106 4.21 -1.29 -39.01
N LYS A 107 5.09 -2.11 -38.42
CA LYS A 107 5.62 -3.34 -39.03
C LYS A 107 4.58 -4.47 -39.10
N SER A 108 3.57 -4.41 -38.23
CA SER A 108 2.50 -5.39 -38.09
C SER A 108 1.17 -4.69 -37.89
N PRO A 109 0.05 -5.28 -38.33
CA PRO A 109 -1.28 -4.75 -38.06
C PRO A 109 -1.53 -4.60 -36.55
N CYS A 110 -2.37 -3.63 -36.21
CA CYS A 110 -2.81 -3.41 -34.83
C CYS A 110 -3.79 -4.52 -34.38
N HIS A 111 -3.46 -5.22 -33.33
CA HIS A 111 -4.27 -6.30 -32.76
C HIS A 111 -4.56 -6.03 -31.29
N PRO A 112 -5.71 -6.48 -30.75
CA PRO A 112 -5.98 -6.40 -29.31
C PRO A 112 -5.06 -7.33 -28.53
N LEU A 113 -4.89 -7.04 -27.24
CA LEU A 113 -4.28 -7.96 -26.28
C LEU A 113 -5.12 -9.24 -26.20
N GLN A 114 -4.52 -10.39 -26.45
CA GLN A 114 -5.19 -11.70 -26.42
C GLN A 114 -4.45 -12.65 -25.48
N LYS A 115 -5.20 -13.51 -24.82
CA LYS A 115 -4.63 -14.54 -23.96
C LYS A 115 -3.88 -15.58 -24.78
N ILE A 116 -2.60 -15.78 -24.51
CA ILE A 116 -1.75 -16.77 -25.19
C ILE A 116 -0.83 -17.47 -24.21
N GLU A 117 -0.58 -18.74 -24.46
CA GLU A 117 0.42 -19.50 -23.69
C GLU A 117 1.83 -18.99 -24.01
N GLY A 118 2.66 -18.84 -22.98
CA GLY A 118 4.03 -18.34 -23.12
C GLY A 118 4.16 -16.83 -23.36
N GLY A 119 3.06 -16.10 -23.49
CA GLY A 119 3.09 -14.63 -23.52
C GLY A 119 3.51 -14.03 -22.19
N LEU A 120 4.06 -12.82 -22.25
CA LEU A 120 4.38 -12.07 -21.02
C LEU A 120 3.09 -11.84 -20.24
N PHE A 121 3.06 -12.26 -18.97
CA PHE A 121 1.85 -12.33 -18.14
C PHE A 121 0.69 -13.16 -18.73
N GLY A 122 0.95 -14.03 -19.72
CA GLY A 122 -0.05 -14.86 -20.38
C GLY A 122 -0.84 -14.14 -21.49
N PHE A 123 -0.35 -12.99 -22.00
CA PHE A 123 -0.99 -12.22 -23.05
C PHE A 123 -0.05 -11.90 -24.21
N SER A 124 -0.64 -11.69 -25.40
CA SER A 124 0.06 -11.24 -26.60
C SER A 124 0.49 -9.77 -26.50
N LYS A 125 1.29 -9.31 -27.45
CA LYS A 125 1.40 -7.88 -27.73
C LYS A 125 0.05 -7.34 -28.15
N GLY A 126 -0.25 -6.12 -27.76
CA GLY A 126 -1.49 -5.41 -28.07
C GLY A 126 -1.24 -4.05 -28.70
N CYS A 127 -2.30 -3.34 -28.98
CA CYS A 127 -2.23 -2.05 -29.66
C CYS A 127 -3.25 -1.07 -29.12
N LEU A 128 -2.86 0.21 -29.03
CA LEU A 128 -3.74 1.34 -28.76
C LEU A 128 -4.09 2.04 -30.07
N HIS A 129 -5.34 1.97 -30.48
CA HIS A 129 -5.84 2.73 -31.62
C HIS A 129 -5.91 4.22 -31.34
N MET A 130 -5.52 5.08 -32.28
CA MET A 130 -5.52 6.53 -32.08
C MET A 130 -6.93 7.10 -31.84
N LYS A 131 -7.97 6.51 -32.43
CA LYS A 131 -9.35 6.86 -32.10
C LYS A 131 -9.64 6.71 -30.60
N ARG A 132 -9.20 5.58 -30.02
CA ARG A 132 -9.36 5.35 -28.56
C ARG A 132 -8.57 6.35 -27.75
N TRP A 133 -7.37 6.70 -28.19
CA TRP A 133 -6.56 7.73 -27.55
C TRP A 133 -7.24 9.11 -27.57
N ASP A 134 -7.87 9.46 -28.67
CA ASP A 134 -8.65 10.71 -28.80
C ASP A 134 -9.86 10.73 -27.84
N GLU A 135 -10.61 9.62 -27.76
CA GLU A 135 -11.72 9.45 -26.80
C GLU A 135 -11.27 9.62 -25.34
N LEU A 136 -10.15 8.99 -24.97
CA LEU A 136 -9.56 9.11 -23.62
C LEU A 136 -9.17 10.56 -23.31
N ASN A 137 -8.50 11.26 -24.24
CA ASN A 137 -8.08 12.64 -24.01
C ASN A 137 -9.25 13.60 -23.92
N GLN A 138 -10.30 13.39 -24.71
CA GLN A 138 -11.54 14.13 -24.57
C GLN A 138 -12.12 13.94 -23.18
N PHE A 139 -12.25 12.71 -22.74
CA PHE A 139 -12.78 12.36 -21.40
C PHE A 139 -11.94 12.96 -20.27
N PHE A 140 -10.60 12.91 -20.35
CA PHE A 140 -9.72 13.51 -19.34
C PHE A 140 -9.86 15.04 -19.30
N ASN A 141 -10.02 15.67 -20.45
CA ASN A 141 -10.24 17.11 -20.52
C ASN A 141 -11.59 17.49 -19.89
N GLU A 142 -12.65 16.76 -20.17
CA GLU A 142 -14.00 16.99 -19.61
C GLU A 142 -14.06 16.78 -18.11
N THR A 143 -13.32 15.78 -17.58
CA THR A 143 -13.28 15.46 -16.14
C THR A 143 -12.25 16.29 -15.38
N GLY A 144 -11.34 16.96 -16.07
CA GLY A 144 -10.22 17.70 -15.46
C GLY A 144 -9.17 16.79 -14.83
N ALA A 145 -9.07 15.54 -15.30
CA ALA A 145 -8.06 14.59 -14.85
C ALA A 145 -6.66 15.00 -15.31
N ILE A 146 -5.65 14.72 -14.49
CA ILE A 146 -4.24 14.94 -14.78
C ILE A 146 -3.62 13.59 -15.17
N VAL A 147 -3.00 13.52 -16.35
CA VAL A 147 -2.58 12.22 -16.92
C VAL A 147 -1.09 11.98 -16.78
N THR A 148 -0.72 10.81 -16.24
CA THR A 148 0.58 10.17 -16.35
C THR A 148 0.43 8.98 -17.29
N PHE A 149 1.23 8.88 -18.34
CA PHE A 149 1.14 7.79 -19.33
C PHE A 149 2.40 6.94 -19.33
N GLY A 150 2.23 5.61 -19.18
CA GLY A 150 3.29 4.62 -19.21
C GLY A 150 3.60 4.14 -20.65
N LEU A 151 4.83 4.40 -21.10
CA LEU A 151 5.34 4.01 -22.41
C LEU A 151 5.96 2.61 -22.36
N ASN A 152 5.84 1.87 -23.46
CA ASN A 152 6.48 0.57 -23.64
C ASN A 152 8.01 0.71 -23.70
N ALA A 153 8.72 0.23 -22.68
CA ALA A 153 10.19 0.24 -22.62
C ALA A 153 10.84 -1.04 -23.18
N LEU A 154 10.06 -2.08 -23.51
CA LEU A 154 10.57 -3.33 -24.09
C LEU A 154 10.57 -3.33 -25.63
N HIS A 155 10.02 -2.29 -26.28
CA HIS A 155 10.06 -2.19 -27.74
C HIS A 155 11.50 -2.13 -28.25
N GLY A 156 11.84 -3.01 -29.21
CA GLY A 156 13.21 -3.16 -29.73
C GLY A 156 14.14 -4.06 -28.90
N LYS A 157 13.78 -4.39 -27.68
CA LYS A 157 14.56 -5.32 -26.84
C LYS A 157 14.20 -6.78 -27.12
N HIS A 158 15.08 -7.67 -26.70
CA HIS A 158 14.89 -9.13 -26.81
C HIS A 158 15.17 -9.81 -25.47
N GLN A 159 14.47 -10.90 -25.23
CA GLN A 159 14.65 -11.70 -24.02
C GLN A 159 15.86 -12.63 -24.17
N ILE A 160 16.82 -12.54 -23.27
CA ILE A 160 18.04 -13.36 -23.26
C ILE A 160 17.96 -14.54 -22.28
N SER A 161 17.16 -14.42 -21.25
CA SER A 161 16.86 -15.47 -20.30
C SER A 161 15.51 -15.19 -19.63
N HIS A 162 15.06 -16.11 -18.77
CA HIS A 162 13.78 -15.92 -18.05
C HIS A 162 13.73 -14.56 -17.36
N ASN A 163 12.77 -13.72 -17.71
CA ASN A 163 12.54 -12.37 -17.21
C ASN A 163 13.67 -11.35 -17.45
N VAL A 164 14.73 -11.67 -18.19
CA VAL A 164 15.84 -10.72 -18.47
C VAL A 164 15.81 -10.29 -19.93
N TRP A 165 15.74 -8.97 -20.14
CA TRP A 165 15.66 -8.35 -21.46
C TRP A 165 16.87 -7.45 -21.69
N GLU A 166 17.44 -7.53 -22.88
CA GLU A 166 18.59 -6.73 -23.31
C GLU A 166 18.32 -6.04 -24.67
N GLY A 167 19.23 -5.13 -25.03
CA GLY A 167 19.15 -4.31 -26.23
C GLY A 167 18.73 -2.88 -25.94
N ALA A 168 19.00 -1.99 -26.88
CA ALA A 168 18.54 -0.61 -26.84
C ALA A 168 17.04 -0.53 -27.03
N TRP A 169 16.40 0.41 -26.36
CA TRP A 169 15.00 0.75 -26.63
C TRP A 169 14.86 1.36 -28.03
N ASP A 170 13.94 0.85 -28.83
CA ASP A 170 13.51 1.47 -30.08
C ASP A 170 12.41 2.50 -29.78
N PRO A 171 12.72 3.80 -29.86
CA PRO A 171 11.76 4.85 -29.51
C PRO A 171 10.82 5.22 -30.65
N THR A 172 10.95 4.63 -31.84
CA THR A 172 10.27 5.12 -33.06
C THR A 172 8.76 5.23 -32.88
N ASN A 173 8.12 4.16 -32.42
CA ASN A 173 6.68 4.15 -32.23
C ASN A 173 6.24 5.08 -31.08
N ALA A 174 7.02 5.16 -29.99
CA ALA A 174 6.75 6.11 -28.90
C ALA A 174 6.92 7.56 -29.36
N TYR A 175 7.94 7.86 -30.17
CA TYR A 175 8.13 9.18 -30.78
C TYR A 175 6.92 9.62 -31.61
N ASP A 176 6.45 8.76 -32.51
CA ASP A 176 5.29 9.05 -33.34
C ASP A 176 4.02 9.25 -32.50
N PHE A 177 3.85 8.46 -31.45
CA PHE A 177 2.73 8.59 -30.51
C PHE A 177 2.76 9.92 -29.74
N ILE A 178 3.91 10.29 -29.18
CA ILE A 178 4.07 11.56 -28.47
C ILE A 178 3.89 12.73 -29.43
N LYS A 179 4.44 12.65 -30.64
CA LYS A 179 4.27 13.65 -31.69
C LYS A 179 2.80 13.83 -32.07
N TYR A 180 2.05 12.74 -32.25
CA TYR A 180 0.61 12.77 -32.46
C TYR A 180 -0.11 13.50 -31.33
N THR A 181 0.17 13.10 -30.08
CA THR A 181 -0.39 13.68 -28.87
C THR A 181 -0.17 15.19 -28.79
N VAL A 182 1.06 15.65 -29.05
CA VAL A 182 1.41 17.07 -29.10
C VAL A 182 0.67 17.80 -30.23
N SER A 183 0.60 17.18 -31.43
CA SER A 183 -0.07 17.79 -32.59
C SER A 183 -1.56 17.99 -32.38
N LYS A 184 -2.19 17.17 -31.54
CA LYS A 184 -3.61 17.30 -31.14
C LYS A 184 -3.81 18.26 -29.97
N GLY A 185 -2.75 18.79 -29.38
CA GLY A 185 -2.83 19.67 -28.21
C GLY A 185 -3.22 18.97 -26.92
N TYR A 186 -3.11 17.64 -26.85
CA TYR A 186 -3.43 16.89 -25.66
C TYR A 186 -2.37 17.09 -24.56
N LYS A 187 -2.82 17.34 -23.33
CA LYS A 187 -1.96 17.65 -22.18
C LYS A 187 -1.68 16.39 -21.37
N ILE A 188 -0.54 15.78 -21.57
CA ILE A 188 -0.04 14.68 -20.76
C ILE A 188 0.98 15.26 -19.78
N ASP A 189 0.64 15.28 -18.49
CA ASP A 189 1.45 15.90 -17.44
C ASP A 189 2.81 15.21 -17.27
N SER A 190 2.84 13.91 -17.44
CA SER A 190 4.07 13.14 -17.27
C SER A 190 4.09 11.85 -18.11
N TRP A 191 5.30 11.48 -18.56
CA TRP A 191 5.58 10.26 -19.30
C TRP A 191 6.44 9.33 -18.46
N GLU A 192 5.96 8.11 -18.23
CA GLU A 192 6.69 7.06 -17.53
C GLU A 192 7.27 6.06 -18.53
N LEU A 193 8.48 5.53 -18.32
CA LEU A 193 9.09 4.54 -19.20
C LEU A 193 9.10 3.16 -18.56
N GLY A 194 8.29 2.22 -19.06
CA GLY A 194 8.20 0.85 -18.59
C GLY A 194 7.49 0.68 -17.25
N ASN A 195 7.17 -0.58 -16.92
CA ASN A 195 6.52 -0.98 -15.67
C ASN A 195 7.24 -2.15 -15.02
N GLU A 196 7.66 -1.98 -13.76
CA GLU A 196 8.26 -3.02 -12.91
C GLU A 196 9.49 -3.73 -13.53
N LEU A 197 10.29 -3.00 -14.31
CA LEU A 197 11.49 -3.51 -14.98
C LEU A 197 12.75 -3.40 -14.10
N SER A 198 12.67 -2.76 -12.93
CA SER A 198 13.80 -2.52 -12.03
C SER A 198 14.22 -3.77 -11.27
N GLY A 199 15.51 -3.90 -10.99
CA GLY A 199 16.04 -5.00 -10.19
C GLY A 199 15.78 -6.36 -10.82
N LYS A 200 15.05 -7.22 -10.12
CA LYS A 200 14.64 -8.54 -10.65
C LYS A 200 13.42 -8.46 -11.57
N GLY A 201 12.74 -7.34 -11.59
CA GLY A 201 11.52 -7.09 -12.33
C GLY A 201 10.35 -8.00 -11.96
N ILE A 202 9.20 -7.72 -12.55
CA ILE A 202 8.01 -8.58 -12.50
C ILE A 202 7.66 -8.95 -13.95
N GLY A 203 7.85 -10.21 -14.30
CA GLY A 203 7.68 -10.68 -15.69
C GLY A 203 8.81 -10.28 -16.65
N ALA A 204 9.38 -9.09 -16.52
CA ALA A 204 10.52 -8.61 -17.27
C ALA A 204 11.46 -7.78 -16.37
N SER A 205 12.74 -7.73 -16.73
CA SER A 205 13.72 -6.85 -16.10
C SER A 205 14.71 -6.33 -17.12
N VAL A 206 15.21 -5.11 -16.89
CA VAL A 206 16.21 -4.45 -17.74
C VAL A 206 17.38 -3.99 -16.87
N GLY A 207 18.60 -4.20 -17.36
CA GLY A 207 19.79 -3.74 -16.67
C GLY A 207 19.83 -2.22 -16.52
N VAL A 208 20.18 -1.73 -15.32
CA VAL A 208 20.09 -0.31 -14.95
C VAL A 208 20.88 0.63 -15.89
N ALA A 209 22.04 0.19 -16.40
CA ALA A 209 22.85 0.99 -17.32
C ALA A 209 22.15 1.22 -18.65
N GLN A 210 21.49 0.19 -19.22
CA GLN A 210 20.74 0.32 -20.45
C GLN A 210 19.47 1.14 -20.22
N TYR A 211 18.75 0.87 -19.15
CA TYR A 211 17.54 1.61 -18.80
C TYR A 211 17.81 3.12 -18.61
N GLY A 212 18.94 3.49 -18.00
CA GLY A 212 19.36 4.88 -17.87
C GLY A 212 19.64 5.55 -19.21
N LYS A 213 20.25 4.84 -20.18
CA LYS A 213 20.44 5.34 -21.56
C LYS A 213 19.08 5.53 -22.28
N ASP A 214 18.14 4.63 -22.08
CA ASP A 214 16.82 4.71 -22.68
C ASP A 214 16.05 5.93 -22.14
N LEU A 215 16.18 6.25 -20.85
CA LEU A 215 15.61 7.47 -20.24
C LEU A 215 16.22 8.75 -20.79
N ILE A 216 17.54 8.79 -20.99
CA ILE A 216 18.21 9.94 -21.62
C ILE A 216 17.64 10.15 -23.04
N LYS A 217 17.44 9.07 -23.78
CA LYS A 217 16.82 9.14 -25.12
C LYS A 217 15.40 9.67 -25.07
N LEU A 218 14.58 9.20 -24.14
CA LEU A 218 13.21 9.71 -23.97
C LEU A 218 13.22 11.19 -23.58
N LYS A 219 14.12 11.61 -22.68
CA LYS A 219 14.24 13.02 -22.28
C LYS A 219 14.58 13.93 -23.47
N GLN A 220 15.46 13.48 -24.40
CA GLN A 220 15.76 14.20 -25.63
C GLN A 220 14.55 14.32 -26.54
N ILE A 221 13.78 13.24 -26.71
CA ILE A 221 12.53 13.24 -27.49
C ILE A 221 11.53 14.24 -26.93
N LEU A 222 11.29 14.20 -25.61
CA LEU A 222 10.41 15.15 -24.96
C LEU A 222 10.89 16.60 -25.13
N GLY A 223 12.19 16.83 -24.98
CA GLY A 223 12.79 18.16 -25.22
C GLY A 223 12.50 18.69 -26.61
N THR A 224 12.67 17.87 -27.63
CA THR A 224 12.42 18.23 -29.04
C THR A 224 10.92 18.45 -29.31
N LEU A 225 10.07 17.49 -28.96
CA LEU A 225 8.65 17.54 -29.31
C LEU A 225 7.86 18.63 -28.56
N TYR A 226 8.32 18.99 -27.37
CA TYR A 226 7.71 20.08 -26.59
C TYR A 226 8.50 21.39 -26.62
N GLU A 227 9.47 21.54 -27.54
CA GLU A 227 10.35 22.72 -27.58
C GLU A 227 9.58 24.04 -27.61
N ASN A 228 8.56 24.13 -28.44
CA ASN A 228 7.73 25.32 -28.62
C ASN A 228 6.48 25.35 -27.70
N SER A 229 6.36 24.41 -26.77
CA SER A 229 5.24 24.35 -25.84
C SER A 229 5.58 25.11 -24.55
N ASN A 230 4.64 25.93 -24.06
CA ASN A 230 4.75 26.52 -22.72
C ASN A 230 4.64 25.48 -21.59
N PHE A 231 4.16 24.29 -21.91
CA PHE A 231 4.05 23.16 -21.01
C PHE A 231 5.17 22.16 -21.30
N LYS A 232 5.87 21.72 -20.25
CA LYS A 232 6.93 20.71 -20.31
C LYS A 232 6.56 19.52 -19.44
N PRO A 233 6.31 18.33 -20.01
CA PRO A 233 5.96 17.17 -19.22
C PRO A 233 7.11 16.67 -18.37
N SER A 234 6.79 16.09 -17.23
CA SER A 234 7.76 15.42 -16.37
C SER A 234 8.13 14.05 -16.92
N LEU A 235 9.39 13.65 -16.72
CA LEU A 235 9.84 12.28 -16.98
C LEU A 235 9.82 11.49 -15.68
N VAL A 236 9.07 10.39 -15.68
CA VAL A 236 8.79 9.52 -14.53
C VAL A 236 9.49 8.17 -14.72
N ALA A 237 10.15 7.67 -13.70
CA ALA A 237 10.85 6.38 -13.71
C ALA A 237 11.18 5.90 -12.28
N PRO A 238 11.43 4.61 -12.04
CA PRO A 238 11.32 3.49 -12.98
C PRO A 238 9.97 2.76 -12.91
N GLY A 239 9.04 3.14 -12.03
CA GLY A 239 7.75 2.47 -11.88
C GLY A 239 7.90 1.00 -11.49
N GLY A 240 8.64 0.71 -10.40
CA GLY A 240 8.86 -0.64 -9.95
C GLY A 240 9.14 -0.76 -8.45
N PHE A 241 9.37 -1.99 -7.96
CA PHE A 241 9.69 -2.17 -6.55
C PHE A 241 11.06 -1.56 -6.21
N TYR A 242 11.10 -0.85 -5.08
CA TYR A 242 12.33 -0.20 -4.65
C TYR A 242 13.41 -1.22 -4.27
N GLU A 243 14.51 -1.19 -5.01
CA GLU A 243 15.76 -1.88 -4.72
C GLU A 243 16.89 -0.84 -4.64
N ARG A 244 17.43 -0.59 -3.45
CA ARG A 244 18.36 0.53 -3.18
C ARG A 244 19.49 0.62 -4.20
N GLN A 245 20.25 -0.46 -4.39
CA GLN A 245 21.41 -0.45 -5.28
C GLN A 245 21.06 -0.14 -6.74
N TRP A 246 19.92 -0.64 -7.21
CA TRP A 246 19.46 -0.39 -8.56
C TRP A 246 18.98 1.05 -8.73
N TYR A 247 18.26 1.61 -7.75
CA TYR A 247 17.77 3.00 -7.77
C TYR A 247 18.90 4.01 -7.62
N ASP A 248 19.85 3.79 -6.69
CA ASP A 248 21.05 4.62 -6.54
C ASP A 248 21.83 4.67 -7.86
N ARG A 249 22.05 3.49 -8.47
CA ARG A 249 22.75 3.39 -9.74
C ARG A 249 22.00 4.04 -10.90
N LEU A 250 20.67 3.95 -10.92
CA LEU A 250 19.83 4.58 -11.94
C LEU A 250 20.06 6.10 -11.98
N LEU A 251 19.98 6.77 -10.83
CA LEU A 251 20.19 8.21 -10.75
C LEU A 251 21.61 8.62 -11.16
N GLN A 252 22.60 7.80 -10.84
CA GLN A 252 24.00 8.03 -11.25
C GLN A 252 24.18 7.90 -12.78
N VAL A 253 23.61 6.87 -13.41
CA VAL A 253 23.83 6.60 -14.84
C VAL A 253 22.97 7.44 -15.76
N SER A 254 21.77 7.84 -15.32
CA SER A 254 20.93 8.76 -16.08
C SER A 254 21.45 10.20 -16.01
N GLY A 255 22.04 10.59 -14.87
CA GLY A 255 22.58 11.93 -14.67
C GLY A 255 21.55 12.96 -14.20
N SER A 256 22.07 14.16 -13.88
CA SER A 256 21.30 15.25 -13.31
C SER A 256 20.18 15.73 -14.23
N GLY A 257 18.97 15.92 -13.67
CA GLY A 257 17.81 16.51 -14.35
C GLY A 257 17.14 15.64 -15.41
N ILE A 258 17.59 14.37 -15.60
CA ILE A 258 16.91 13.46 -16.55
C ILE A 258 15.60 12.98 -15.94
N ILE A 259 15.63 12.37 -14.77
CA ILE A 259 14.44 11.89 -14.07
C ILE A 259 13.87 13.04 -13.24
N ASN A 260 12.67 13.49 -13.54
CA ASN A 260 11.97 14.50 -12.74
C ASN A 260 11.28 13.89 -11.52
N VAL A 261 10.81 12.65 -11.67
CA VAL A 261 10.04 11.92 -10.68
C VAL A 261 10.59 10.51 -10.53
N LEU A 262 11.02 10.18 -9.32
CA LEU A 262 11.47 8.83 -8.96
C LEU A 262 10.29 8.08 -8.35
N THR A 263 9.77 7.06 -9.06
CA THR A 263 8.61 6.28 -8.64
C THR A 263 8.98 4.93 -8.07
N HIS A 264 8.15 4.46 -7.15
CA HIS A 264 8.19 3.07 -6.70
C HIS A 264 6.77 2.50 -6.51
N HIS A 265 6.66 1.16 -6.51
CA HIS A 265 5.43 0.43 -6.28
C HIS A 265 5.39 -0.19 -4.88
N LEU A 266 4.17 -0.30 -4.30
CA LEU A 266 3.95 -0.80 -2.96
C LEU A 266 2.82 -1.85 -2.89
N TYR A 267 3.19 -3.06 -2.45
CA TYR A 267 2.27 -4.15 -2.14
C TYR A 267 2.68 -4.80 -0.81
N ASN A 268 2.57 -4.03 0.26
CA ASN A 268 3.15 -4.34 1.57
C ASN A 268 2.30 -5.30 2.43
N LEU A 269 1.11 -5.66 1.98
CA LEU A 269 0.30 -6.73 2.57
C LEU A 269 0.68 -8.12 2.03
N GLY A 270 1.61 -8.18 1.10
CA GLY A 270 2.20 -9.41 0.56
C GLY A 270 2.96 -10.24 1.60
N PRO A 271 3.83 -11.15 1.14
CA PRO A 271 4.48 -12.12 2.00
C PRO A 271 5.43 -11.51 3.03
N GLU A 272 5.68 -12.30 4.06
CA GLU A 272 6.84 -12.11 4.93
C GLU A 272 8.13 -12.23 4.12
N PRO A 273 9.15 -11.40 4.39
CA PRO A 273 10.45 -11.55 3.74
C PRO A 273 10.99 -12.96 3.90
N LEU A 274 11.62 -13.50 2.86
CA LEU A 274 12.24 -14.84 2.83
C LEU A 274 13.08 -15.19 4.07
N VAL A 275 13.64 -14.19 4.75
CA VAL A 275 14.40 -14.35 6.01
C VAL A 275 13.53 -14.96 7.12
N GLN A 276 12.24 -14.66 7.18
CA GLN A 276 11.34 -15.26 8.18
C GLN A 276 10.94 -16.68 7.76
N ILE A 277 10.76 -16.94 6.46
CA ILE A 277 10.51 -18.30 5.94
C ILE A 277 11.73 -19.22 6.18
N ILE A 278 12.94 -18.73 5.96
CA ILE A 278 14.18 -19.47 6.27
C ILE A 278 14.27 -19.77 7.78
N ASN A 279 13.86 -18.84 8.63
CA ASN A 279 13.82 -19.05 10.07
C ASN A 279 12.73 -20.07 10.49
N VAL A 280 11.58 -20.06 9.82
CA VAL A 280 10.51 -21.07 10.02
C VAL A 280 10.99 -22.42 9.50
N GLN A 281 11.63 -22.53 8.35
CA GLN A 281 12.20 -23.75 7.83
C GLN A 281 13.35 -24.30 8.71
N LYS A 282 14.21 -23.42 9.24
CA LYS A 282 15.22 -23.83 10.23
C LYS A 282 14.57 -24.33 11.53
N ARG A 283 13.47 -23.69 11.97
CA ARG A 283 12.71 -24.13 13.15
C ARG A 283 11.99 -25.46 12.90
N LEU A 284 11.39 -25.67 11.73
CA LEU A 284 10.78 -26.94 11.31
C LEU A 284 11.82 -28.04 11.17
N ARG A 285 13.01 -27.77 10.65
CA ARG A 285 14.13 -28.74 10.61
C ARG A 285 14.54 -29.22 12.01
N ILE A 286 14.53 -28.31 12.99
CA ILE A 286 14.83 -28.68 14.40
C ILE A 286 13.71 -29.56 14.98
N ILE A 287 12.44 -29.32 14.62
CA ILE A 287 11.30 -30.12 15.07
C ILE A 287 11.34 -31.50 14.42
N VAL A 288 11.59 -31.62 13.12
CA VAL A 288 11.67 -32.89 12.37
C VAL A 288 12.87 -33.74 12.83
N LEU A 289 14.03 -33.12 13.11
CA LEU A 289 15.17 -33.81 13.68
C LEU A 289 14.90 -34.33 15.10
N ALA A 290 13.95 -33.75 15.82
CA ALA A 290 13.51 -34.22 17.12
C ALA A 290 12.57 -35.46 17.01
N GLU A 291 11.76 -35.57 15.95
CA GLU A 291 10.85 -36.69 15.73
C GLU A 291 11.57 -37.96 15.24
N ASP A 292 12.62 -37.83 14.42
CA ASP A 292 13.41 -38.96 13.94
C ASP A 292 14.16 -39.71 15.09
N HIS A 293 14.15 -39.17 16.32
CA HIS A 293 14.82 -39.74 17.50
C HIS A 293 13.85 -40.18 18.61
N ILE A 294 12.52 -40.05 18.43
CA ILE A 294 11.53 -40.36 19.47
C ILE A 294 11.31 -41.88 19.67
N ASN A 295 11.75 -42.73 18.73
CA ASN A 295 11.57 -44.18 18.80
C ASN A 295 12.61 -44.92 19.65
N ASP A 296 13.52 -44.24 20.33
CA ASP A 296 14.55 -44.85 21.17
C ASP A 296 14.65 -44.14 22.51
N ALA A 297 13.97 -44.68 23.53
CA ALA A 297 13.88 -44.12 24.87
C ALA A 297 15.24 -43.87 25.57
N GLY A 298 16.31 -44.61 25.14
CA GLY A 298 17.67 -44.44 25.69
C GLY A 298 18.40 -43.20 25.17
N LYS A 299 17.94 -42.59 24.05
CA LYS A 299 18.57 -41.38 23.47
C LYS A 299 17.95 -40.09 23.95
N ILE A 300 16.79 -40.15 24.59
CA ILE A 300 16.07 -38.95 25.07
C ILE A 300 16.83 -38.25 26.20
N GLU A 301 17.45 -39.02 27.10
CA GLU A 301 18.24 -38.44 28.22
C GLU A 301 19.51 -37.72 27.71
N GLN A 302 20.16 -38.25 26.69
CA GLN A 302 21.34 -37.65 26.08
C GLN A 302 20.96 -36.36 25.34
N LEU A 303 19.83 -36.35 24.60
CA LEU A 303 19.32 -35.15 23.92
C LEU A 303 18.88 -34.03 24.87
N VAL A 304 18.34 -34.38 26.03
CA VAL A 304 17.97 -33.40 27.08
C VAL A 304 19.21 -32.76 27.68
N SER A 305 20.32 -33.52 27.84
CA SER A 305 21.59 -32.96 28.31
C SER A 305 22.24 -32.01 27.27
N GLU A 306 22.23 -32.40 25.97
CA GLU A 306 22.72 -31.55 24.87
C GLU A 306 21.85 -30.30 24.65
N LYS A 307 20.51 -30.37 24.82
CA LYS A 307 19.61 -29.22 24.78
C LYS A 307 19.83 -28.25 25.93
N ARG A 308 20.29 -28.68 27.10
CA ARG A 308 20.70 -27.75 28.16
C ARG A 308 21.91 -26.91 27.76
N ILE A 309 22.77 -27.40 26.86
CA ILE A 309 23.91 -26.64 26.31
C ILE A 309 23.44 -25.59 25.30
N LEU A 310 22.49 -25.94 24.42
CA LEU A 310 21.92 -25.03 23.42
C LEU A 310 21.08 -23.90 24.06
N LEU A 311 20.42 -24.16 25.19
CA LEU A 311 19.69 -23.13 25.95
C LEU A 311 20.63 -22.17 26.72
N LYS A 312 21.92 -22.53 26.89
CA LYS A 312 22.95 -21.68 27.50
C LYS A 312 23.60 -20.69 26.54
N GLU A 313 23.42 -20.83 25.25
CA GLU A 313 23.94 -19.84 24.29
C GLU A 313 23.23 -18.49 24.46
N ARG A 314 24.01 -17.46 24.75
CA ARG A 314 23.57 -16.08 25.10
C ARG A 314 22.84 -15.32 23.99
N ARG A 315 22.63 -15.91 22.80
CA ARG A 315 22.08 -15.24 21.61
C ARG A 315 20.60 -15.54 21.29
N MET A 316 19.89 -16.31 22.09
CA MET A 316 18.47 -16.57 21.86
C MET A 316 17.58 -15.58 22.65
N ASN A 317 16.66 -14.93 21.95
CA ASN A 317 15.67 -14.01 22.49
C ASN A 317 14.78 -14.73 23.53
N THR A 318 14.47 -14.07 24.65
CA THR A 318 13.70 -14.59 25.77
C THR A 318 12.32 -15.16 25.37
N LYS A 319 11.66 -14.53 24.38
CA LYS A 319 10.36 -15.02 23.82
C LYS A 319 10.49 -16.37 23.14
N VAL A 320 11.61 -16.65 22.47
CA VAL A 320 11.87 -17.95 21.80
C VAL A 320 12.12 -19.03 22.84
N LYS A 321 12.84 -18.72 23.91
CA LYS A 321 13.06 -19.67 25.03
C LYS A 321 11.74 -20.05 25.71
N PHE A 322 10.85 -19.10 25.92
CA PHE A 322 9.53 -19.32 26.53
C PHE A 322 8.62 -20.16 25.63
N PHE A 323 8.63 -19.92 24.33
CA PHE A 323 7.83 -20.66 23.35
C PHE A 323 8.28 -22.12 23.22
N VAL A 324 9.59 -22.38 23.14
CA VAL A 324 10.16 -23.75 23.09
C VAL A 324 9.85 -24.50 24.39
N ALA A 325 9.98 -23.85 25.55
CA ALA A 325 9.64 -24.47 26.85
C ALA A 325 8.14 -24.81 26.94
N ARG A 326 7.26 -23.99 26.37
CA ARG A 326 5.81 -24.21 26.36
C ARG A 326 5.42 -25.38 25.43
N ILE A 327 6.05 -25.50 24.28
CA ILE A 327 5.84 -26.65 23.36
C ILE A 327 6.30 -27.96 24.01
N ILE A 328 7.48 -27.97 24.63
CA ILE A 328 7.98 -29.15 25.34
C ILE A 328 7.04 -29.55 26.48
N ASN A 329 6.46 -28.59 27.19
CA ASN A 329 5.52 -28.84 28.29
C ASN A 329 4.14 -29.35 27.80
N LEU A 330 3.70 -28.94 26.59
CA LEU A 330 2.47 -29.42 25.95
C LEU A 330 2.64 -30.83 25.41
N LEU A 331 3.79 -31.16 24.83
CA LEU A 331 4.13 -32.51 24.36
C LEU A 331 4.23 -33.52 25.53
N ASN A 332 4.80 -33.10 26.66
CA ASN A 332 4.92 -33.92 27.86
C ASN A 332 3.59 -34.17 28.61
N ARG A 333 2.54 -33.37 28.32
CA ARG A 333 1.22 -33.49 28.95
C ARG A 333 0.17 -34.24 28.11
N GLY A 334 0.52 -34.77 26.96
CA GLY A 334 -0.37 -35.57 26.10
C GLY A 334 -1.63 -34.80 25.59
N LYS A 335 -1.66 -33.48 25.70
CA LYS A 335 -2.79 -32.65 25.25
C LYS A 335 -2.51 -32.05 23.87
N VAL A 336 -2.82 -32.79 22.81
CA VAL A 336 -2.87 -32.28 21.43
C VAL A 336 -4.29 -31.80 21.15
N VAL A 337 -4.46 -30.50 20.92
CA VAL A 337 -5.74 -29.90 20.54
C VAL A 337 -6.01 -30.18 19.05
N PHE A 338 -7.18 -30.71 18.75
CA PHE A 338 -7.59 -31.29 17.47
C PHE A 338 -7.53 -30.37 16.23
N GLY A 339 -7.40 -29.06 16.41
CA GLY A 339 -7.36 -28.07 15.30
C GLY A 339 -6.03 -27.96 14.57
N PHE A 340 -4.94 -28.48 15.14
CA PHE A 340 -3.59 -28.39 14.56
C PHE A 340 -3.24 -29.57 13.62
N LYS A 341 -4.07 -30.62 13.64
CA LYS A 341 -3.76 -31.87 12.97
C LYS A 341 -3.83 -31.80 11.44
N HIS A 342 -4.69 -30.96 10.88
CA HIS A 342 -4.86 -30.85 9.41
C HIS A 342 -3.71 -30.06 8.77
N SER A 343 -3.31 -28.93 9.34
CA SER A 343 -2.18 -28.12 8.86
C SER A 343 -0.84 -28.83 9.06
N LEU A 344 -0.68 -29.61 10.15
CA LEU A 344 0.50 -30.43 10.36
C LEU A 344 0.58 -31.60 9.36
N GLN A 345 -0.55 -32.20 8.99
CA GLN A 345 -0.61 -33.31 8.03
C GLN A 345 -0.25 -32.87 6.62
N GLU A 346 -0.69 -31.68 6.19
CA GLU A 346 -0.27 -31.09 4.91
C GLU A 346 1.22 -30.73 4.89
N ILE A 347 1.72 -30.14 5.97
CA ILE A 347 3.15 -29.81 6.11
C ILE A 347 4.01 -31.09 6.16
N LEU A 348 3.52 -32.15 6.83
CA LEU A 348 4.18 -33.45 6.86
C LEU A 348 4.20 -34.11 5.47
N MET A 349 3.09 -34.05 4.72
CA MET A 349 3.02 -34.61 3.36
C MET A 349 3.97 -33.89 2.40
N LEU A 350 4.06 -32.57 2.47
CA LEU A 350 5.00 -31.76 1.68
C LEU A 350 6.47 -32.06 2.05
N THR A 351 6.73 -32.32 3.33
CA THR A 351 8.07 -32.67 3.83
C THR A 351 8.45 -34.12 3.44
N LEU A 352 7.49 -35.05 3.42
CA LEU A 352 7.68 -36.41 2.98
C LEU A 352 7.96 -36.47 1.47
N GLN A 353 7.22 -35.74 0.66
CA GLN A 353 7.44 -35.61 -0.79
C GLN A 353 8.82 -35.03 -1.11
N SER A 354 9.29 -34.05 -0.36
CA SER A 354 10.64 -33.49 -0.52
C SER A 354 11.74 -34.47 -0.10
N LYS A 355 11.51 -35.31 0.93
CA LYS A 355 12.45 -36.39 1.34
C LYS A 355 12.51 -37.52 0.31
N ILE A 356 11.37 -37.88 -0.29
CA ILE A 356 11.32 -38.93 -1.35
C ILE A 356 12.07 -38.40 -2.58
N LEU A 357 11.89 -37.17 -2.97
CA LEU A 357 12.60 -36.54 -4.10
C LEU A 357 14.12 -36.44 -3.84
N LEU A 358 14.52 -36.08 -2.63
CA LEU A 358 15.94 -36.01 -2.25
C LEU A 358 16.60 -37.43 -2.22
N LYS A 359 15.84 -38.48 -1.87
CA LYS A 359 16.28 -39.86 -1.86
C LYS A 359 16.40 -40.40 -3.28
N GLU A 360 15.47 -40.03 -4.18
CA GLU A 360 15.50 -40.36 -5.60
C GLU A 360 16.68 -39.66 -6.31
N MET A 361 16.92 -38.37 -6.02
CA MET A 361 18.09 -37.63 -6.52
C MET A 361 19.43 -38.23 -6.02
N LYS A 362 19.49 -38.73 -4.78
CA LYS A 362 20.68 -39.41 -4.26
C LYS A 362 20.88 -40.83 -4.87
N ARG A 363 19.80 -41.50 -5.29
CA ARG A 363 19.89 -42.80 -5.98
C ARG A 363 20.36 -42.66 -7.45
N GLN A 364 20.04 -41.57 -8.11
CA GLN A 364 20.47 -41.28 -9.49
C GLN A 364 21.89 -40.69 -9.58
N ALA A 365 22.52 -40.34 -8.45
CA ALA A 365 23.78 -39.60 -8.42
C ALA A 365 25.04 -40.42 -8.22
N PHE A 366 25.04 -41.79 -8.30
CA PHE A 366 26.27 -42.59 -8.32
C PHE A 366 26.13 -43.86 -9.15
N PRO A 367 26.93 -43.99 -10.23
CA PRO A 367 28.21 -44.66 -10.21
C PRO A 367 29.36 -43.88 -10.87
N THR A 368 30.46 -43.86 -10.17
CA THR A 368 31.87 -43.68 -10.55
C THR A 368 32.26 -43.00 -11.85
N HIS A 369 33.08 -41.94 -11.68
CA HIS A 369 34.03 -41.30 -12.62
C HIS A 369 33.54 -40.29 -13.62
N LYS A 370 34.01 -39.12 -13.35
CA LYS A 370 34.24 -37.86 -14.12
C LYS A 370 33.38 -36.69 -13.65
N ARG A 371 34.11 -35.73 -13.09
CA ARG A 371 33.59 -34.36 -12.87
C ARG A 371 33.11 -33.79 -14.19
N HIS A 372 31.81 -33.72 -14.37
CA HIS A 372 31.16 -32.73 -15.21
C HIS A 372 30.01 -32.13 -14.37
N VAL A 373 30.08 -30.83 -14.19
CA VAL A 373 29.04 -30.00 -13.60
C VAL A 373 27.79 -30.12 -14.47
N LEU A 374 26.91 -31.06 -14.16
CA LEU A 374 25.53 -31.07 -14.61
C LEU A 374 24.71 -30.50 -13.48
N ALA A 375 24.77 -29.15 -13.44
CA ALA A 375 23.87 -28.37 -12.64
C ALA A 375 22.70 -27.94 -13.50
N ALA A 376 21.55 -28.04 -12.93
CA ALA A 376 20.65 -26.95 -12.95
C ALA A 376 19.33 -26.94 -13.74
N PRO A 377 18.98 -27.66 -14.79
CA PRO A 377 17.62 -27.56 -15.32
C PRO A 377 16.56 -28.00 -14.29
N HIS A 378 16.75 -29.11 -13.61
CA HIS A 378 15.78 -29.65 -12.65
C HIS A 378 15.75 -28.89 -11.31
N LEU A 379 16.84 -28.25 -10.90
CA LEU A 379 16.85 -27.41 -9.70
C LEU A 379 16.15 -26.06 -9.97
N LEU A 380 16.25 -25.57 -11.19
CA LEU A 380 15.52 -24.37 -11.65
C LEU A 380 14.02 -24.64 -11.77
N ASP A 381 13.61 -25.79 -12.29
CA ASP A 381 12.21 -26.21 -12.35
C ASP A 381 11.63 -26.49 -10.96
N TYR A 382 12.42 -27.06 -10.06
CA TYR A 382 12.05 -27.23 -8.66
C TYR A 382 11.89 -25.89 -7.93
N LEU A 383 12.82 -24.96 -8.12
CA LEU A 383 12.71 -23.60 -7.57
C LEU A 383 11.58 -22.82 -8.23
N HIS A 384 11.29 -23.06 -9.50
CA HIS A 384 10.17 -22.45 -10.24
C HIS A 384 8.82 -22.97 -9.74
N SER A 385 8.70 -24.28 -9.52
CA SER A 385 7.53 -24.92 -8.91
C SER A 385 7.30 -24.40 -7.48
N HIS A 386 8.37 -24.29 -6.67
CA HIS A 386 8.29 -23.76 -5.31
C HIS A 386 8.05 -22.25 -5.30
N ARG A 387 8.51 -21.51 -6.31
CA ARG A 387 8.19 -20.10 -6.50
C ARG A 387 6.70 -19.92 -6.82
N LYS A 388 6.09 -20.83 -7.60
CA LYS A 388 4.63 -20.86 -7.80
C LYS A 388 3.87 -21.14 -6.51
N ILE A 389 4.34 -22.08 -5.68
CA ILE A 389 3.73 -22.40 -4.38
C ILE A 389 3.89 -21.21 -3.41
N VAL A 390 5.06 -20.58 -3.37
CA VAL A 390 5.30 -19.37 -2.56
C VAL A 390 4.48 -18.21 -3.07
N MET A 391 4.32 -18.03 -4.38
CA MET A 391 3.40 -17.05 -4.96
C MET A 391 1.93 -17.36 -4.66
N LEU A 392 1.52 -18.62 -4.61
CA LEU A 392 0.15 -19.03 -4.29
C LEU A 392 -0.27 -18.70 -2.84
N ILE A 393 0.64 -18.69 -1.89
CA ILE A 393 0.37 -18.40 -0.46
C ILE A 393 0.34 -16.87 -0.17
N MET A 394 0.61 -16.00 -1.17
CA MET A 394 1.09 -14.64 -0.94
C MET A 394 0.25 -13.54 -1.57
N ASN A 395 -0.96 -13.84 -2.00
CA ASN A 395 -1.77 -13.07 -2.94
C ASN A 395 -3.07 -12.57 -2.32
N GLY A 396 -3.93 -12.01 -3.16
CA GLY A 396 -5.31 -11.71 -2.85
C GLY A 396 -6.15 -12.92 -2.37
N SER A 397 -5.64 -14.16 -2.49
CA SER A 397 -6.20 -15.37 -1.88
C SER A 397 -5.70 -15.66 -0.47
N ASP A 398 -4.89 -14.78 0.13
CA ASP A 398 -4.36 -14.96 1.49
C ASP A 398 -5.51 -14.85 2.52
N GLU A 399 -5.85 -15.97 3.15
CA GLU A 399 -6.88 -16.05 4.20
C GLU A 399 -6.57 -15.19 5.44
N HIS A 400 -5.30 -14.76 5.60
CA HIS A 400 -4.84 -13.93 6.70
C HIS A 400 -4.72 -12.44 6.33
N LEU A 401 -5.19 -12.03 5.16
CA LEU A 401 -5.08 -10.64 4.68
C LEU A 401 -5.73 -9.65 5.65
N GLU A 402 -6.86 -10.00 6.24
CA GLU A 402 -7.54 -9.20 7.26
C GLU A 402 -6.65 -8.89 8.46
N ARG A 403 -5.99 -9.91 9.02
CA ARG A 403 -5.08 -9.74 10.15
C ARG A 403 -3.87 -8.88 9.78
N LYS A 404 -3.41 -8.96 8.53
CA LYS A 404 -2.29 -8.16 8.04
C LYS A 404 -2.64 -6.68 7.91
N ILE A 405 -3.88 -6.37 7.55
CA ILE A 405 -4.39 -5.00 7.47
C ILE A 405 -4.49 -4.37 8.87
N LEU A 406 -4.88 -5.15 9.88
CA LEU A 406 -5.05 -4.67 11.26
C LEU A 406 -3.78 -4.81 12.12
N ASP A 407 -2.65 -5.27 11.55
CA ASP A 407 -1.37 -5.37 12.25
C ASP A 407 -0.55 -4.07 12.11
N PRO A 408 -0.46 -3.27 13.21
CA PRO A 408 0.23 -1.98 13.16
C PRO A 408 1.75 -2.11 12.92
N GLU A 409 2.39 -3.20 13.34
CA GLU A 409 3.80 -3.45 13.07
C GLU A 409 4.01 -3.68 11.58
N ARG A 410 3.15 -4.49 10.96
CA ARG A 410 3.19 -4.74 9.52
C ARG A 410 2.97 -3.49 8.70
N LEU A 411 1.95 -2.71 9.01
CA LEU A 411 1.68 -1.43 8.34
C LEU A 411 2.88 -0.48 8.45
N SER A 412 3.54 -0.46 9.60
CA SER A 412 4.70 0.43 9.84
C SER A 412 5.98 0.03 9.08
N ARG A 413 6.09 -1.19 8.58
CA ARG A 413 7.32 -1.66 7.86
C ARG A 413 7.61 -0.84 6.61
N VAL A 414 6.59 -0.29 5.99
CA VAL A 414 6.75 0.53 4.78
C VAL A 414 7.55 1.82 5.03
N LYS A 415 7.60 2.30 6.27
CA LYS A 415 8.41 3.49 6.66
C LYS A 415 9.87 3.35 6.26
N SER A 416 10.42 2.13 6.31
CA SER A 416 11.79 1.87 5.88
C SER A 416 11.98 2.05 4.37
N ILE A 417 10.97 1.71 3.56
CA ILE A 417 11.02 1.90 2.10
C ILE A 417 11.00 3.40 1.79
N PHE A 418 10.09 4.16 2.39
CA PHE A 418 10.04 5.61 2.19
C PHE A 418 11.30 6.31 2.68
N GLY A 419 11.84 5.93 3.86
CA GLY A 419 13.08 6.48 4.39
C GLY A 419 14.27 6.22 3.47
N ASN A 420 14.44 4.99 3.01
CA ASN A 420 15.51 4.61 2.09
C ASN A 420 15.40 5.33 0.74
N LEU A 421 14.17 5.47 0.19
CA LEU A 421 13.95 6.21 -1.05
C LEU A 421 14.29 7.70 -0.88
N SER A 422 13.89 8.30 0.25
CA SER A 422 14.26 9.68 0.57
C SER A 422 15.77 9.87 0.64
N GLU A 423 16.50 8.95 1.27
CA GLU A 423 17.95 8.96 1.33
C GLU A 423 18.59 8.81 -0.07
N THR A 424 18.07 7.89 -0.90
CA THR A 424 18.52 7.73 -2.30
C THR A 424 18.35 9.04 -3.09
N ILE A 425 17.19 9.70 -2.97
CA ILE A 425 16.93 10.97 -3.65
C ILE A 425 17.87 12.06 -3.13
N GLN A 426 18.00 12.24 -1.82
CA GLN A 426 18.88 13.25 -1.23
C GLN A 426 20.32 13.09 -1.67
N THR A 427 20.79 11.84 -1.81
CA THR A 427 22.20 11.55 -2.10
C THR A 427 22.51 11.62 -3.60
N TYR A 428 21.64 11.10 -4.45
CA TYR A 428 21.95 10.86 -5.86
C TYR A 428 21.05 11.63 -6.84
N GLY A 429 19.91 12.18 -6.39
CA GLY A 429 18.93 12.83 -7.25
C GLY A 429 18.14 13.95 -6.57
N PRO A 430 18.79 14.96 -5.91
CA PRO A 430 18.10 15.97 -5.12
C PRO A 430 17.16 16.87 -5.94
N TRP A 431 17.19 16.76 -7.25
CA TRP A 431 16.28 17.42 -8.19
C TRP A 431 14.98 16.62 -8.45
N ALA A 432 14.92 15.33 -8.06
CA ALA A 432 13.78 14.47 -8.32
C ALA A 432 12.79 14.46 -7.15
N SER A 433 11.51 14.39 -7.46
CA SER A 433 10.46 14.17 -6.47
C SER A 433 10.14 12.69 -6.30
N ALA A 434 9.72 12.29 -5.09
CA ALA A 434 9.29 10.93 -4.78
C ALA A 434 7.80 10.74 -5.05
N TRP A 435 7.42 9.70 -5.83
CA TRP A 435 6.03 9.27 -5.98
C TRP A 435 5.87 7.78 -5.70
N VAL A 436 4.70 7.42 -5.19
CA VAL A 436 4.21 6.05 -5.26
C VAL A 436 3.46 5.91 -6.59
N GLY A 437 4.06 5.22 -7.55
CA GLY A 437 3.50 5.06 -8.89
C GLY A 437 2.36 4.05 -8.96
N GLU A 438 2.35 3.08 -8.02
CA GLU A 438 1.31 2.06 -7.93
C GLU A 438 1.27 1.43 -6.54
N ALA A 439 0.08 1.32 -5.93
CA ALA A 439 -0.08 0.67 -4.64
C ALA A 439 -1.46 0.01 -4.48
N GLY A 440 -1.48 -1.30 -4.26
CA GLY A 440 -2.72 -2.09 -4.14
C GLY A 440 -2.85 -2.90 -2.84
N GLY A 441 -1.88 -2.80 -1.92
CA GLY A 441 -1.83 -3.58 -0.70
C GLY A 441 -1.49 -5.04 -0.95
N ALA A 442 -2.43 -5.83 -1.43
CA ALA A 442 -2.22 -7.20 -1.90
C ALA A 442 -2.19 -7.22 -3.44
N TYR A 443 -1.20 -7.89 -4.04
CA TYR A 443 -1.09 -7.99 -5.51
C TYR A 443 -1.97 -9.11 -6.10
N ASN A 444 -1.88 -9.36 -7.41
CA ASN A 444 -2.73 -10.28 -8.17
C ASN A 444 -4.21 -9.99 -7.97
N SER A 445 -4.62 -8.80 -8.40
CA SER A 445 -5.99 -8.29 -8.36
C SER A 445 -6.56 -7.96 -6.98
N GLY A 446 -5.78 -7.99 -5.90
CA GLY A 446 -6.26 -7.77 -4.53
C GLY A 446 -7.07 -8.94 -3.97
N GLY A 447 -7.39 -8.90 -2.68
CA GLY A 447 -8.19 -9.91 -2.01
C GLY A 447 -9.68 -9.74 -2.26
N ASN A 448 -10.33 -10.78 -2.79
CA ASN A 448 -11.78 -10.78 -2.95
C ASN A 448 -12.48 -10.69 -1.58
N HIS A 449 -13.52 -9.86 -1.46
CA HIS A 449 -14.24 -9.57 -0.22
C HIS A 449 -13.35 -9.08 0.94
N VAL A 450 -12.19 -8.47 0.63
CA VAL A 450 -11.29 -7.81 1.57
C VAL A 450 -10.85 -6.46 1.00
N SER A 451 -10.21 -6.46 -0.18
CA SER A 451 -9.64 -5.25 -0.77
C SER A 451 -10.68 -4.25 -1.30
N ASN A 452 -11.94 -4.65 -1.45
CA ASN A 452 -13.08 -3.84 -1.87
C ASN A 452 -14.03 -3.51 -0.71
N THR A 453 -13.58 -3.60 0.54
CA THR A 453 -14.42 -3.44 1.73
C THR A 453 -13.88 -2.39 2.67
N PHE A 454 -14.67 -1.99 3.68
CA PHE A 454 -14.26 -1.04 4.73
C PHE A 454 -12.94 -1.43 5.39
N LEU A 455 -12.68 -2.73 5.55
CA LEU A 455 -11.44 -3.23 6.14
C LEU A 455 -10.19 -2.67 5.43
N ASN A 456 -10.21 -2.59 4.10
CA ASN A 456 -9.05 -2.13 3.35
C ASN A 456 -8.78 -0.62 3.51
N THR A 457 -9.78 0.15 3.93
CA THR A 457 -9.63 1.58 4.20
C THR A 457 -8.62 1.87 5.30
N PHE A 458 -8.49 0.97 6.30
CA PHE A 458 -7.45 1.08 7.33
C PHE A 458 -6.05 1.07 6.72
N TRP A 459 -5.78 0.13 5.82
CA TRP A 459 -4.51 0.06 5.11
C TRP A 459 -4.29 1.31 4.24
N TYR A 460 -5.28 1.65 3.42
CA TYR A 460 -5.13 2.73 2.44
C TYR A 460 -4.86 4.09 3.09
N LEU A 461 -5.67 4.47 4.08
CA LEU A 461 -5.51 5.74 4.77
C LEU A 461 -4.22 5.81 5.60
N ASP A 462 -3.82 4.71 6.25
CA ASP A 462 -2.54 4.65 6.95
C ASP A 462 -1.36 4.81 5.99
N GLN A 463 -1.43 4.21 4.78
CA GLN A 463 -0.39 4.36 3.77
C GLN A 463 -0.30 5.80 3.25
N LEU A 464 -1.42 6.47 3.01
CA LEU A 464 -1.43 7.89 2.63
C LEU A 464 -0.77 8.76 3.70
N GLY A 465 -1.13 8.54 4.97
CA GLY A 465 -0.54 9.25 6.11
C GLY A 465 0.96 9.01 6.26
N ILE A 466 1.43 7.77 6.09
CA ILE A 466 2.87 7.48 6.10
C ILE A 466 3.57 8.15 4.92
N ALA A 467 3.07 7.98 3.69
CA ALA A 467 3.66 8.52 2.47
C ALA A 467 3.83 10.05 2.55
N SER A 468 2.79 10.76 3.00
CA SER A 468 2.83 12.21 3.17
C SER A 468 3.91 12.65 4.15
N SER A 469 4.16 11.85 5.22
CA SER A 469 5.19 12.14 6.22
C SER A 469 6.64 12.04 5.69
N TYR A 470 6.84 11.46 4.50
CA TYR A 470 8.13 11.26 3.83
C TYR A 470 8.27 12.11 2.56
N ASN A 471 7.53 13.22 2.45
CA ASN A 471 7.61 14.13 1.32
C ASN A 471 7.25 13.48 -0.04
N THR A 472 6.41 12.46 -0.02
CA THR A 472 5.86 11.85 -1.23
C THR A 472 4.89 12.83 -1.87
N LYS A 473 5.11 13.16 -3.16
CA LYS A 473 4.32 14.18 -3.84
C LYS A 473 3.05 13.62 -4.47
N VAL A 474 3.02 12.35 -4.85
CA VAL A 474 1.86 11.67 -5.44
C VAL A 474 1.78 10.24 -4.93
N TYR A 475 0.56 9.74 -4.71
CA TYR A 475 0.28 8.36 -4.32
C TYR A 475 -0.80 7.77 -5.22
N CYS A 476 -0.42 6.87 -6.13
CA CYS A 476 -1.32 6.23 -7.08
C CYS A 476 -1.88 4.92 -6.51
N ARG A 477 -3.18 4.93 -6.24
CA ARG A 477 -3.94 3.76 -5.85
C ARG A 477 -4.12 2.81 -7.03
N GLN A 478 -3.81 1.55 -6.86
CA GLN A 478 -4.17 0.45 -7.74
C GLN A 478 -5.54 -0.07 -7.29
N THR A 479 -6.64 0.25 -8.00
CA THR A 479 -6.84 1.04 -9.22
C THR A 479 -7.98 2.05 -9.04
N LEU A 480 -8.25 2.90 -10.05
CA LEU A 480 -9.51 3.63 -10.11
C LEU A 480 -10.68 2.66 -10.25
N ILE A 481 -10.55 1.72 -11.19
CA ILE A 481 -11.54 0.68 -11.50
C ILE A 481 -10.82 -0.57 -12.00
N GLY A 482 -11.32 -1.75 -11.63
CA GLY A 482 -10.71 -3.03 -11.98
C GLY A 482 -9.97 -3.69 -10.82
N GLY A 483 -9.92 -5.02 -10.84
CA GLY A 483 -9.46 -5.80 -9.70
C GLY A 483 -10.42 -5.72 -8.50
N ASN A 484 -10.04 -6.40 -7.42
CA ASN A 484 -10.78 -6.31 -6.15
C ASN A 484 -10.38 -5.07 -5.34
N TYR A 485 -9.32 -4.36 -5.71
CA TYR A 485 -8.82 -3.18 -5.01
C TYR A 485 -9.20 -1.84 -5.67
N GLY A 486 -10.09 -1.86 -6.67
CA GLY A 486 -10.56 -0.64 -7.32
C GLY A 486 -11.22 0.33 -6.34
N LEU A 487 -11.02 1.64 -6.55
CA LEU A 487 -11.77 2.67 -5.83
C LEU A 487 -13.25 2.63 -6.20
N LEU A 488 -13.55 2.21 -7.43
CA LEU A 488 -14.89 1.99 -7.93
C LEU A 488 -15.14 0.50 -8.17
N ASN A 489 -16.33 0.04 -7.88
CA ASN A 489 -16.77 -1.31 -8.22
C ASN A 489 -16.77 -1.50 -9.74
N THR A 490 -16.13 -2.56 -10.22
CA THR A 490 -15.91 -2.80 -11.66
C THR A 490 -17.21 -2.92 -12.47
N THR A 491 -18.28 -3.39 -11.85
CA THR A 491 -19.57 -3.62 -12.55
C THR A 491 -20.53 -2.44 -12.40
N THR A 492 -20.71 -1.96 -11.18
CA THR A 492 -21.71 -0.94 -10.85
C THR A 492 -21.17 0.48 -10.95
N LEU A 493 -19.85 0.67 -10.91
CA LEU A 493 -19.13 1.93 -10.76
C LEU A 493 -19.40 2.65 -9.43
N THR A 494 -20.12 2.00 -8.50
CA THR A 494 -20.32 2.57 -7.17
C THR A 494 -18.99 2.68 -6.43
N PRO A 495 -18.78 3.75 -5.64
CA PRO A 495 -17.58 3.89 -4.82
C PRO A 495 -17.43 2.75 -3.81
N ASN A 496 -16.25 2.15 -3.76
CA ASN A 496 -15.85 1.31 -2.65
C ASN A 496 -15.44 2.19 -1.46
N PRO A 497 -15.38 1.67 -0.22
CA PRO A 497 -15.06 2.48 0.96
C PRO A 497 -13.77 3.29 0.86
N ASP A 498 -12.75 2.81 0.18
CA ASP A 498 -11.47 3.50 -0.03
C ASP A 498 -11.55 4.79 -0.87
N TYR A 499 -12.66 5.00 -1.56
CA TYR A 499 -12.89 6.19 -2.38
C TYR A 499 -13.01 7.48 -1.56
N TYR A 500 -13.49 7.38 -0.31
CA TYR A 500 -13.81 8.51 0.54
C TYR A 500 -12.58 9.07 1.29
N ARG A 501 -11.80 9.93 0.65
CA ARG A 501 -10.88 10.97 1.14
C ARG A 501 -9.49 10.71 1.77
N GLN A 502 -8.74 11.86 1.79
CA GLN A 502 -7.29 12.15 1.90
C GLN A 502 -6.79 12.39 3.33
N VAL A 503 -5.47 12.24 3.56
CA VAL A 503 -4.85 12.26 4.90
C VAL A 503 -3.43 12.80 4.96
N LEU A 504 -2.97 13.17 6.18
CA LEU A 504 -1.69 13.85 6.47
C LEU A 504 -1.14 13.60 7.89
N ALA A 505 0.11 14.03 8.20
CA ALA A 505 0.90 13.54 9.35
C ALA A 505 0.86 14.33 10.67
N VAL A 506 0.88 13.63 11.83
CA VAL A 506 0.98 14.16 13.23
C VAL A 506 1.97 13.36 14.08
N SER A 507 2.41 13.92 15.22
CA SER A 507 3.04 13.18 16.32
C SER A 507 2.06 12.98 17.50
N SER A 508 2.11 11.81 18.15
CA SER A 508 1.25 11.39 19.27
C SER A 508 2.09 11.02 20.46
N ASP A 509 1.63 11.35 21.69
CA ASP A 509 2.15 10.82 22.95
C ASP A 509 1.45 9.52 23.40
N VAL A 510 0.45 9.06 22.63
CA VAL A 510 -0.20 7.78 22.85
C VAL A 510 0.77 6.65 22.53
N SER A 511 0.99 5.77 23.50
CA SER A 511 1.94 4.66 23.39
C SER A 511 1.40 3.48 22.58
N SER A 512 0.10 3.40 22.38
CA SER A 512 -0.55 2.31 21.67
C SER A 512 -0.20 2.30 20.18
N PRO A 513 0.34 1.21 19.64
CA PRO A 513 0.61 1.08 18.23
C PRO A 513 -0.67 0.98 17.38
N PHE A 514 -1.82 0.70 18.02
CA PHE A 514 -3.11 0.56 17.35
C PHE A 514 -3.76 1.90 17.02
N LEU A 515 -3.37 3.00 17.68
CA LEU A 515 -3.81 4.33 17.28
C LEU A 515 -2.85 4.90 16.23
N ARG A 516 -3.38 5.21 15.06
CA ARG A 516 -2.65 5.90 14.00
C ARG A 516 -3.21 7.31 13.88
N ALA A 517 -2.34 8.30 13.88
CA ALA A 517 -2.74 9.71 13.84
C ALA A 517 -1.90 10.50 12.83
N TYR A 518 -2.58 11.34 12.05
CA TYR A 518 -1.98 12.17 11.01
C TYR A 518 -2.67 13.54 10.99
N ALA A 519 -1.94 14.66 10.83
CA ALA A 519 -2.52 16.00 10.70
C ALA A 519 -2.10 16.72 9.44
N HIS A 520 -2.92 17.70 9.03
CA HIS A 520 -2.78 18.42 7.78
C HIS A 520 -3.32 19.83 7.84
N CYS A 521 -2.76 20.66 6.99
CA CYS A 521 -3.43 21.89 6.63
C CYS A 521 -4.74 21.57 5.91
N SER A 522 -5.85 22.17 6.34
CA SER A 522 -7.12 22.00 5.65
C SER A 522 -7.04 22.58 4.24
N LYS A 523 -7.50 21.82 3.23
CA LYS A 523 -7.56 22.27 1.84
C LYS A 523 -8.69 23.30 1.68
N ASP A 524 -8.45 24.36 0.91
CA ASP A 524 -9.40 25.41 0.53
C ASP A 524 -9.97 26.22 1.71
N ARG A 525 -9.54 26.00 2.95
CA ARG A 525 -9.94 26.75 4.14
C ARG A 525 -8.82 26.83 5.19
N VAL A 526 -8.94 27.77 6.15
CA VAL A 526 -8.01 27.87 7.27
C VAL A 526 -8.23 26.69 8.21
N GLY A 527 -7.15 26.24 8.88
CA GLY A 527 -7.24 25.23 9.92
C GLY A 527 -6.46 23.95 9.62
N VAL A 528 -6.67 22.97 10.48
CA VAL A 528 -6.01 21.67 10.44
C VAL A 528 -7.03 20.54 10.43
N THR A 529 -6.79 19.52 9.65
CA THR A 529 -7.56 18.28 9.62
C THR A 529 -6.71 17.16 10.22
N LEU A 530 -7.27 16.42 11.18
CA LEU A 530 -6.66 15.21 11.76
C LEU A 530 -7.32 13.97 11.18
N LEU A 531 -6.53 12.99 10.79
CA LEU A 531 -7.00 11.62 10.60
C LEU A 531 -6.58 10.77 11.79
N LEU A 532 -7.53 10.07 12.35
CA LEU A 532 -7.36 9.15 13.45
C LEU A 532 -7.87 7.77 13.02
N ILE A 533 -7.03 6.74 13.16
CA ILE A 533 -7.36 5.37 12.79
C ILE A 533 -7.18 4.49 14.02
N ASN A 534 -8.24 3.82 14.47
CA ASN A 534 -8.18 2.85 15.54
C ASN A 534 -8.19 1.43 14.98
N LEU A 535 -7.03 0.77 15.01
CA LEU A 535 -6.85 -0.62 14.56
C LEU A 535 -7.19 -1.65 15.65
N SER A 536 -7.46 -1.22 16.89
CA SER A 536 -7.82 -2.13 17.99
C SER A 536 -9.27 -2.56 17.86
N ASN A 537 -9.55 -3.83 18.11
CA ASN A 537 -10.90 -4.38 18.22
C ASN A 537 -11.50 -4.28 19.63
N GLU A 538 -10.72 -3.82 20.62
CA GLU A 538 -11.12 -3.80 22.03
C GLU A 538 -11.03 -2.39 22.63
N THR A 539 -9.99 -1.62 22.26
CA THR A 539 -9.66 -0.35 22.91
C THR A 539 -10.39 0.82 22.29
N ARG A 540 -11.08 1.61 23.11
CA ARG A 540 -11.56 2.95 22.78
C ARG A 540 -10.49 3.97 23.15
N PHE A 541 -10.21 4.92 22.26
CA PHE A 541 -9.32 6.04 22.57
C PHE A 541 -10.13 7.29 22.93
N THR A 542 -9.70 7.97 24.00
CA THR A 542 -10.20 9.29 24.41
C THR A 542 -9.05 10.27 24.32
N LEU A 543 -9.12 11.21 23.38
CA LEU A 543 -7.99 12.03 22.97
C LEU A 543 -8.25 13.50 23.19
N THR A 544 -7.19 14.23 23.61
CA THR A 544 -7.16 15.69 23.67
C THR A 544 -6.12 16.22 22.68
N ILE A 545 -6.36 17.39 22.10
CA ILE A 545 -5.44 18.03 21.16
C ILE A 545 -4.69 19.15 21.85
N ARG A 546 -3.37 19.23 21.65
CA ARG A 546 -2.50 20.29 22.16
C ARG A 546 -1.76 20.97 21.01
N ASN A 547 -1.63 22.29 21.10
CA ASN A 547 -0.82 23.10 20.20
C ASN A 547 0.34 23.72 20.99
N PRO A 548 1.62 23.40 20.72
CA PRO A 548 2.75 23.96 21.44
C PRO A 548 2.96 25.46 21.17
N VAL A 549 2.51 25.97 20.00
CA VAL A 549 2.64 27.39 19.64
C VAL A 549 1.89 28.28 20.62
N SER A 550 0.67 27.90 20.99
CA SER A 550 -0.14 28.67 21.97
C SER A 550 0.47 28.65 23.38
N ALA A 551 1.17 27.57 23.75
CA ALA A 551 1.80 27.43 25.06
C ALA A 551 3.06 28.32 25.22
N SER A 552 3.80 28.58 24.14
CA SER A 552 5.00 29.43 24.18
C SER A 552 4.65 30.93 24.31
N ILE A 553 3.56 31.38 23.68
CA ILE A 553 3.08 32.77 23.78
C ILE A 553 2.60 33.08 25.21
N GLU A 554 1.95 32.12 25.89
CA GLU A 554 1.53 32.30 27.28
C GLU A 554 2.71 32.35 28.27
N ASN A 555 3.82 31.67 28.00
CA ASN A 555 5.02 31.74 28.84
C ASN A 555 5.77 33.07 28.69
N GLU A 556 5.78 33.70 27.52
CA GLU A 556 6.37 35.05 27.33
C GLU A 556 5.53 36.15 27.97
N VAL A 557 4.20 36.03 27.99
CA VAL A 557 3.31 36.97 28.66
C VAL A 557 3.33 36.76 30.19
N ALA A 558 3.50 35.53 30.66
CA ALA A 558 3.53 35.21 32.11
C ALA A 558 4.80 35.63 32.82
N THR A 559 5.92 35.90 32.12
CA THR A 559 7.15 36.40 32.71
C THR A 559 7.09 37.87 33.14
N ASN A 560 6.06 38.62 32.70
CA ASN A 560 5.90 40.06 32.97
C ASN A 560 4.84 40.44 34.02
N ILE A 561 4.20 39.47 34.68
CA ILE A 561 3.19 39.76 35.71
C ILE A 561 3.53 38.96 37.00
N HIS A 562 3.92 39.71 38.04
CA HIS A 562 4.18 39.19 39.38
C HIS A 562 2.90 38.73 40.10
N LYS A 563 3.03 37.54 40.72
CA LYS A 563 2.30 36.98 41.88
C LYS A 563 0.77 37.13 41.92
N GLU A 564 0.06 35.99 41.82
CA GLU A 564 -0.82 35.55 42.92
C GLU A 564 -1.23 34.07 42.74
N ASN A 565 -1.40 33.38 43.86
CA ASN A 565 -1.58 31.93 43.94
C ASN A 565 -3.07 31.54 43.88
N SER A 566 -3.47 30.67 42.97
CA SER A 566 -4.61 29.80 43.20
C SER A 566 -4.51 28.53 42.32
N PHE A 567 -4.79 27.38 42.88
CA PHE A 567 -4.84 26.05 42.23
C PHE A 567 -5.83 26.03 41.06
N PHE A 568 -6.89 26.81 41.09
CA PHE A 568 -7.88 26.95 40.03
C PHE A 568 -7.35 27.71 38.79
N ASP A 569 -6.40 28.64 38.99
CA ASP A 569 -5.77 29.35 37.84
C ASP A 569 -4.76 28.48 37.10
N LYS A 570 -4.15 27.50 37.75
CA LYS A 570 -3.30 26.49 37.10
C LYS A 570 -4.11 25.56 36.18
N LEU A 571 -5.34 25.22 36.53
CA LEU A 571 -6.23 24.43 35.67
C LEU A 571 -6.75 25.25 34.46
N LYS A 572 -6.98 26.53 34.61
CA LYS A 572 -7.38 27.43 33.54
C LYS A 572 -6.27 27.62 32.49
N LYS A 573 -5.00 27.65 32.89
CA LYS A 573 -3.83 27.81 32.01
C LYS A 573 -3.53 26.62 31.11
N THR A 574 -4.06 25.43 31.42
CA THR A 574 -3.80 24.22 30.66
C THR A 574 -4.67 24.10 29.38
N PHE A 575 -5.63 25.01 29.18
CA PHE A 575 -6.66 24.90 28.12
C PHE A 575 -6.79 26.10 27.17
N SER A 576 -5.83 27.02 27.14
CA SER A 576 -5.86 28.13 26.17
C SER A 576 -5.08 27.77 24.91
N TRP A 577 -5.78 27.49 23.86
CA TRP A 577 -5.19 27.23 22.52
C TRP A 577 -5.86 28.06 21.40
N VAL A 578 -6.54 29.13 21.77
CA VAL A 578 -7.19 30.03 20.83
C VAL A 578 -6.49 31.38 20.87
N GLY A 579 -5.77 31.72 19.81
CA GLY A 579 -5.20 33.04 19.58
C GLY A 579 -6.33 34.09 19.43
N THR A 580 -6.25 35.13 20.25
CA THR A 580 -7.22 36.24 20.29
C THR A 580 -7.06 37.14 19.07
N LYS A 581 -8.04 37.15 18.16
CA LYS A 581 -8.71 38.34 17.56
C LYS A 581 -9.61 37.88 16.41
N GLY A 582 -10.92 37.93 16.65
CA GLY A 582 -11.99 37.69 15.65
C GLY A 582 -12.79 36.43 16.02
N SER A 583 -14.09 36.54 16.17
CA SER A 583 -15.12 35.61 16.64
C SER A 583 -14.61 34.19 17.02
N GLU A 584 -14.69 33.87 18.33
CA GLU A 584 -14.33 32.55 18.85
C GLU A 584 -15.09 31.42 18.13
N VAL A 585 -14.45 30.72 17.19
CA VAL A 585 -14.97 29.45 16.71
C VAL A 585 -14.77 28.43 17.82
N THR A 586 -15.85 28.11 18.51
CA THR A 586 -15.86 27.19 19.65
C THR A 586 -16.09 25.75 19.25
N PHE A 587 -16.23 25.48 17.94
CA PHE A 587 -16.61 24.16 17.43
C PHE A 587 -15.57 23.62 16.46
N ARG A 588 -15.42 22.27 16.47
CA ARG A 588 -14.72 21.45 15.48
C ARG A 588 -15.74 20.59 14.75
N GLU A 589 -15.38 20.12 13.57
CA GLU A 589 -16.18 19.20 12.76
C GLU A 589 -15.62 17.78 12.89
N GLU A 590 -16.49 16.83 13.17
CA GLU A 590 -16.12 15.41 13.33
C GLU A 590 -16.83 14.55 12.28
N TYR A 591 -16.06 13.72 11.59
CA TYR A 591 -16.50 12.75 10.59
C TYR A 591 -16.06 11.37 11.05
N HIS A 592 -16.93 10.62 11.70
CA HIS A 592 -16.65 9.27 12.19
C HIS A 592 -17.12 8.23 11.19
N LEU A 593 -16.20 7.40 10.73
CA LEU A 593 -16.44 6.37 9.74
C LEU A 593 -16.37 4.99 10.39
N THR A 594 -17.42 4.21 10.16
CA THR A 594 -17.56 2.83 10.63
C THR A 594 -18.10 1.94 9.51
N PRO A 595 -17.90 0.61 9.58
CA PRO A 595 -18.53 -0.29 8.63
C PRO A 595 -20.03 -0.43 8.92
N LYS A 596 -20.85 -0.58 7.88
CA LYS A 596 -22.29 -0.84 8.04
C LYS A 596 -22.50 -2.11 8.88
N ASP A 597 -23.39 -2.03 9.86
CA ASP A 597 -23.76 -3.09 10.81
C ASP A 597 -22.56 -3.69 11.60
N GLY A 598 -21.47 -2.92 11.77
CA GLY A 598 -20.26 -3.39 12.43
C GLY A 598 -19.47 -4.44 11.66
N TYR A 599 -19.87 -4.77 10.42
CA TYR A 599 -19.23 -5.80 9.61
C TYR A 599 -18.07 -5.23 8.79
N LEU A 600 -16.83 -5.50 9.22
CA LEU A 600 -15.60 -4.96 8.60
C LEU A 600 -15.50 -5.20 7.09
N LYS A 601 -16.04 -6.31 6.59
CA LYS A 601 -16.09 -6.62 5.16
C LYS A 601 -17.32 -6.04 4.45
N SER A 602 -18.00 -5.08 5.05
CA SER A 602 -19.03 -4.30 4.37
C SER A 602 -18.43 -3.47 3.24
N GLN A 603 -19.13 -3.43 2.11
CA GLN A 603 -18.84 -2.51 1.00
C GLN A 603 -19.52 -1.15 1.19
N THR A 604 -20.39 -1.01 2.20
CA THR A 604 -21.01 0.25 2.59
C THR A 604 -20.32 0.80 3.85
N MET A 605 -19.89 2.04 3.78
CA MET A 605 -19.37 2.82 4.89
C MET A 605 -20.50 3.63 5.53
N VAL A 606 -20.37 3.88 6.83
CA VAL A 606 -21.31 4.69 7.62
C VAL A 606 -20.56 5.92 8.12
N LEU A 607 -21.08 7.10 7.85
CA LEU A 607 -20.59 8.39 8.35
C LEU A 607 -21.51 8.89 9.44
N ASN A 608 -21.00 9.09 10.64
CA ASN A 608 -21.76 9.63 11.79
C ASN A 608 -23.09 8.91 12.02
N GLY A 609 -23.16 7.59 11.77
CA GLY A 609 -24.36 6.76 11.89
C GLY A 609 -25.24 6.69 10.63
N ILE A 610 -24.90 7.41 9.55
CA ILE A 610 -25.65 7.44 8.29
C ILE A 610 -24.89 6.64 7.23
N PRO A 611 -25.49 5.61 6.60
CA PRO A 611 -24.88 4.88 5.50
C PRO A 611 -24.59 5.79 4.29
N LEU A 612 -23.36 5.70 3.75
CA LEU A 612 -22.96 6.38 2.54
C LEU A 612 -23.40 5.55 1.32
N GLU A 613 -24.59 5.81 0.83
CA GLU A 613 -25.16 5.16 -0.35
C GLU A 613 -25.43 6.23 -1.42
N LEU A 614 -25.32 5.86 -2.68
CA LEU A 614 -25.64 6.79 -3.77
C LEU A 614 -27.13 7.13 -3.74
N THR A 615 -27.47 8.36 -4.13
CA THR A 615 -28.86 8.77 -4.32
C THR A 615 -29.49 7.97 -5.48
N ASP A 616 -30.82 8.00 -5.60
CA ASP A 616 -31.52 7.38 -6.73
C ASP A 616 -31.09 7.96 -8.09
N GLN A 617 -30.55 9.19 -8.10
CA GLN A 617 -30.00 9.86 -9.26
C GLN A 617 -28.52 9.54 -9.47
N GLY A 618 -27.95 8.77 -8.55
CA GLY A 618 -26.57 8.36 -8.58
C GLY A 618 -25.60 9.40 -8.07
N ASP A 619 -26.02 10.35 -7.31
CA ASP A 619 -25.16 11.33 -6.68
C ASP A 619 -24.48 10.76 -5.45
N LEU A 620 -23.26 11.22 -5.18
CA LEU A 620 -22.60 10.93 -3.91
C LEU A 620 -23.40 11.55 -2.76
N PRO A 621 -23.49 10.86 -1.61
CA PRO A 621 -24.15 11.40 -0.44
C PRO A 621 -23.38 12.62 0.10
N GLU A 622 -24.10 13.57 0.69
CA GLU A 622 -23.47 14.65 1.43
C GLU A 622 -22.71 14.11 2.64
N LEU A 623 -21.55 14.71 2.91
CA LEU A 623 -20.68 14.32 4.02
C LEU A 623 -20.86 15.31 5.18
N ASP A 624 -21.93 15.15 5.96
CA ASP A 624 -22.25 16.05 7.05
C ASP A 624 -21.43 15.75 8.32
N PRO A 625 -20.71 16.76 8.86
CA PRO A 625 -20.00 16.61 10.12
C PRO A 625 -20.92 16.71 11.33
N VAL A 626 -20.48 16.11 12.43
CA VAL A 626 -20.99 16.45 13.76
C VAL A 626 -20.17 17.60 14.32
N SER A 627 -20.87 18.68 14.71
CA SER A 627 -20.22 19.81 15.39
C SER A 627 -19.99 19.50 16.86
N SER A 628 -18.76 19.56 17.31
CA SER A 628 -18.35 19.30 18.69
C SER A 628 -17.55 20.47 19.26
N ASN A 629 -17.63 20.68 20.58
CA ASN A 629 -16.83 21.71 21.23
C ASN A 629 -15.33 21.39 21.10
N VAL A 630 -14.51 22.37 20.71
CA VAL A 630 -13.06 22.21 20.52
C VAL A 630 -12.33 21.70 21.77
N ARG A 631 -12.85 21.97 22.95
CA ARG A 631 -12.25 21.58 24.24
C ARG A 631 -12.71 20.21 24.74
N SER A 632 -13.78 19.64 24.19
CA SER A 632 -14.24 18.32 24.58
C SER A 632 -13.28 17.23 24.06
N PRO A 633 -13.13 16.10 24.77
CA PRO A 633 -12.35 14.97 24.27
C PRO A 633 -12.90 14.45 22.93
N ILE A 634 -12.03 13.86 22.12
CA ILE A 634 -12.39 13.13 20.92
C ILE A 634 -12.48 11.64 21.29
N TYR A 635 -13.54 10.98 20.87
CA TYR A 635 -13.77 9.56 21.15
C TYR A 635 -13.63 8.75 19.87
N ILE A 636 -12.66 7.82 19.85
CA ILE A 636 -12.44 6.93 18.70
C ILE A 636 -12.76 5.50 19.13
N THR A 637 -13.85 4.97 18.58
CA THR A 637 -14.32 3.61 18.86
C THR A 637 -13.39 2.55 18.27
N PRO A 638 -13.40 1.30 18.79
CA PRO A 638 -12.68 0.20 18.17
C PRO A 638 -13.01 0.07 16.66
N LEU A 639 -12.00 -0.28 15.86
CA LEU A 639 -12.11 -0.56 14.43
C LEU A 639 -12.85 0.56 13.67
N SER A 640 -12.50 1.82 13.97
CA SER A 640 -13.08 2.99 13.34
C SER A 640 -12.02 3.99 12.85
N ILE A 641 -12.47 4.92 12.02
CA ILE A 641 -11.66 5.99 11.45
C ILE A 641 -12.38 7.30 11.72
N ALA A 642 -11.65 8.36 12.01
CA ALA A 642 -12.24 9.68 12.15
C ALA A 642 -11.42 10.77 11.46
N PHE A 643 -12.11 11.69 10.80
CA PHE A 643 -11.52 12.96 10.38
C PHE A 643 -12.04 14.06 11.30
N ILE A 644 -11.13 14.81 11.91
CA ILE A 644 -11.47 15.88 12.82
C ILE A 644 -10.91 17.18 12.26
N VAL A 645 -11.78 18.11 11.92
CA VAL A 645 -11.39 19.40 11.34
C VAL A 645 -11.50 20.49 12.38
N TYR A 646 -10.42 21.20 12.55
CA TYR A 646 -10.32 22.38 13.40
C TYR A 646 -10.24 23.61 12.51
N PRO A 647 -11.37 24.28 12.19
CA PRO A 647 -11.36 25.56 11.54
C PRO A 647 -10.61 26.57 12.44
N ASN A 648 -9.76 27.41 11.89
CA ASN A 648 -9.00 28.42 12.62
C ASN A 648 -7.98 27.86 13.65
N PHE A 649 -7.52 26.59 13.50
CA PHE A 649 -6.35 26.15 14.27
C PHE A 649 -5.14 27.03 13.95
N ASP A 650 -4.45 27.51 14.98
CA ASP A 650 -3.27 28.34 14.80
C ASP A 650 -2.11 27.49 14.24
N ALA A 651 -1.94 27.53 12.93
CA ALA A 651 -0.92 26.83 12.18
C ALA A 651 -0.27 27.77 11.15
N PRO A 652 0.69 28.60 11.59
CA PRO A 652 1.42 29.51 10.69
C PRO A 652 2.07 28.82 9.50
N ALA A 653 2.53 27.59 9.69
CA ALA A 653 3.11 26.77 8.63
C ALA A 653 2.12 26.46 7.50
N CYS A 654 0.81 26.47 7.76
CA CYS A 654 -0.24 26.30 6.76
C CYS A 654 -0.53 27.57 5.96
N ALA A 655 -0.17 28.75 6.46
CA ALA A 655 -0.41 30.03 5.79
C ALA A 655 0.54 30.25 4.60
N THR A 656 1.72 29.67 4.63
CA THR A 656 2.74 29.81 3.57
C THR A 656 2.41 29.06 2.29
N GLN A 657 1.58 28.00 2.37
CA GLN A 657 1.19 27.17 1.22
C GLN A 657 0.16 27.83 0.28
N ARG A 658 -0.41 29.00 0.66
CA ARG A 658 -1.46 29.69 -0.13
C ARG A 658 -0.92 30.66 -1.17
N LYS A 659 0.40 30.81 -1.31
CA LYS A 659 1.03 31.80 -2.20
C LYS A 659 1.61 31.23 -3.48
N HIS A 660 1.33 29.95 -3.79
CA HIS A 660 1.85 29.34 -5.03
C HIS A 660 0.74 28.81 -5.92
#